data_8be0437c6f67c4edc4b18aa09cec9162
#
_entry.id   8be0437c6f67c4edc4b18aa09cec9162
#
_cell.length_a   1.000
_cell.length_b   1.000
_cell.length_c   1.000
_cell.angle_alpha   90.00
_cell.angle_beta   90.00
_cell.angle_gamma   90.00
#
_symmetry.space_group_name_H-M   'P 1'
#
loop_
_entity.id
_entity.type
_entity.pdbx_description
1 polymer ?
#
loop_
_entity_poly.entity_id
_entity_poly.type
_entity_poly.pdbx_seq_one_letter_code
_entity_poly.pdbx_strand_id
1 'polypeptide(L)'
;MVLHKFGEKLYSGLVTTMTSHLSDISTSIEAAQGELFLEELNRKWLDHNKALQMIRDILMYMDRTFIPSTHKTPVHELGLNLWRDVVIHSSKTQIRLQDTLLELVHRERNGEVINRGLMRSVIKMLMDLGSSVYQDDFEQHFLEVSANFYGLESQQYIESCDCGDYLKKAERRLNEEMERVSHYLDARSLEKITNVVEKEMIENHMHRLVHMENSGLVNMLVNDKYDDLGRKYNLFRRVANGGLLIVRDVMTSYIRDTGKQLVTDPERLKDPVDFVQRLLDLKDKYDKIISLAFNNDKTFQNALNSSFEYFINLNARSPEFISLFVDDKLRKGLKGVSEEDVEIVLDKVMMLFRYLQEKDVFEKYYKQHLAKRLLAGKTISDDAERSLIVKLKTECGYQFTSKLEGMFTDMKTSQDTMQGFHESLGAELGDSPSLTVQVLTTGSWPTQPSATCNLPAEILGVCEKFRSYYLGTHTGRRLSWQTNMGTADLKAIFGKGQKHELNVSTYQMCVLMLFNNADRLSYKEIEQATEIPASDLKRCLQSLACARVKSVLRKEPIGRDIAEDDAFSVNDKFSSKLYKVRISTVAAQRESEPENQETRQRVEEDRKPQIEAAIVRIMKSRRVLDHNNIVAEVIKQLQSRFLPNPVVIKKRIESLIEREFLERDKNDRKLYRYLA
;
A
#
# COMPACT_ATOMS: atom_id res chain seq x y z
N MET A 1 79.76 -10.85 -26.86
CA MET A 1 80.00 -9.92 -25.74
C MET A 1 79.56 -10.49 -24.40
N VAL A 2 78.31 -10.95 -24.24
CA VAL A 2 77.78 -11.52 -22.96
C VAL A 2 78.53 -12.77 -22.55
N LEU A 3 78.80 -13.68 -23.48
CA LEU A 3 79.64 -14.89 -23.27
C LEU A 3 81.06 -14.57 -22.85
N HIS A 4 81.61 -13.39 -23.18
CA HIS A 4 82.97 -12.94 -22.83
C HIS A 4 82.96 -11.99 -21.61
N LYS A 5 81.92 -11.97 -20.75
CA LYS A 5 81.78 -11.13 -19.53
C LYS A 5 81.75 -9.60 -19.79
N PHE A 6 81.42 -9.14 -21.02
CA PHE A 6 81.23 -7.73 -21.34
C PHE A 6 79.76 -7.28 -21.24
N GLY A 7 78.88 -8.06 -20.62
CA GLY A 7 77.47 -7.75 -20.49
C GLY A 7 77.16 -6.39 -19.79
N GLU A 8 77.88 -6.06 -18.72
CA GLU A 8 77.76 -4.79 -18.00
C GLU A 8 78.13 -3.58 -18.90
N LYS A 9 79.17 -3.67 -19.64
CA LYS A 9 79.59 -2.61 -20.54
C LYS A 9 78.60 -2.40 -21.71
N LEU A 10 78.02 -3.50 -22.21
CA LEU A 10 76.98 -3.43 -23.24
C LEU A 10 75.69 -2.80 -22.71
N TYR A 11 75.24 -3.21 -21.50
CA TYR A 11 74.09 -2.66 -20.90
C TYR A 11 74.25 -1.16 -20.56
N SER A 12 75.33 -0.75 -19.95
CA SER A 12 75.59 0.66 -19.64
C SER A 12 75.70 1.52 -20.90
N GLY A 13 76.37 0.97 -21.97
CA GLY A 13 76.44 1.61 -23.28
C GLY A 13 75.04 1.78 -23.92
N LEU A 14 74.21 0.77 -23.80
CA LEU A 14 72.78 0.85 -24.26
C LEU A 14 71.99 1.96 -23.53
N VAL A 15 72.08 2.00 -22.20
CA VAL A 15 71.42 3.05 -21.39
C VAL A 15 71.91 4.43 -21.83
N THR A 16 73.14 4.65 -21.92
CA THR A 16 73.76 5.96 -22.32
C THR A 16 73.34 6.39 -23.71
N THR A 17 73.33 5.49 -24.68
CA THR A 17 72.94 5.80 -26.08
C THR A 17 71.48 6.07 -26.20
N MET A 18 70.67 5.26 -25.55
CA MET A 18 69.22 5.48 -25.54
C MET A 18 68.83 6.80 -24.85
N THR A 19 69.44 7.12 -23.72
CA THR A 19 69.19 8.39 -22.99
C THR A 19 69.57 9.60 -23.85
N SER A 20 70.70 9.58 -24.53
CA SER A 20 71.17 10.65 -25.43
C SER A 20 70.19 10.84 -26.61
N HIS A 21 69.77 9.76 -27.25
CA HIS A 21 68.78 9.80 -28.33
C HIS A 21 67.40 10.30 -27.87
N LEU A 22 66.95 9.90 -26.69
CA LEU A 22 65.71 10.36 -26.12
C LEU A 22 65.74 11.85 -25.71
N SER A 23 66.93 12.37 -25.30
CA SER A 23 67.12 13.79 -25.04
C SER A 23 66.97 14.64 -26.33
N ASP A 24 67.50 14.14 -27.46
CA ASP A 24 67.25 14.80 -28.76
C ASP A 24 65.80 14.77 -29.19
N ILE A 25 65.17 13.64 -28.97
CA ILE A 25 63.69 13.50 -29.21
C ILE A 25 62.91 14.46 -28.33
N SER A 26 63.20 14.54 -27.03
CA SER A 26 62.55 15.45 -26.10
C SER A 26 62.65 16.90 -26.57
N THR A 27 63.81 17.34 -27.03
CA THR A 27 64.03 18.67 -27.59
C THR A 27 63.20 18.91 -28.83
N SER A 28 63.07 17.93 -29.73
CA SER A 28 62.21 18.01 -30.93
C SER A 28 60.73 18.14 -30.55
N ILE A 29 60.26 17.40 -29.56
CA ILE A 29 58.88 17.45 -29.07
C ILE A 29 58.60 18.82 -28.42
N GLU A 30 59.51 19.34 -27.62
CA GLU A 30 59.38 20.66 -26.98
C GLU A 30 59.29 21.81 -28.00
N ALA A 31 59.93 21.69 -29.17
CA ALA A 31 59.88 22.67 -30.22
C ALA A 31 58.54 22.72 -30.97
N ALA A 32 57.77 21.64 -31.00
CA ALA A 32 56.43 21.57 -31.62
C ALA A 32 55.43 22.45 -30.87
N GLN A 33 54.55 23.16 -31.53
CA GLN A 33 53.55 24.07 -30.90
C GLN A 33 52.10 23.71 -31.24
N GLY A 34 51.19 24.03 -30.32
CA GLY A 34 49.76 23.84 -30.50
C GLY A 34 49.37 22.39 -30.70
N GLU A 35 48.48 22.10 -31.63
CA GLU A 35 47.97 20.73 -31.92
C GLU A 35 49.06 19.80 -32.46
N LEU A 36 50.09 20.34 -33.13
CA LEU A 36 51.23 19.57 -33.63
C LEU A 36 52.05 18.92 -32.51
N PHE A 37 51.96 19.43 -31.29
CA PHE A 37 52.70 18.83 -30.13
C PHE A 37 52.30 17.39 -29.86
N LEU A 38 50.99 17.12 -29.78
CA LEU A 38 50.50 15.75 -29.53
C LEU A 38 50.76 14.82 -30.71
N GLU A 39 50.65 15.35 -31.93
CA GLU A 39 50.93 14.58 -33.14
C GLU A 39 52.41 14.17 -33.20
N GLU A 40 53.34 15.10 -32.92
CA GLU A 40 54.76 14.83 -32.89
C GLU A 40 55.13 13.87 -31.74
N LEU A 41 54.56 14.08 -30.54
CA LEU A 41 54.74 13.17 -29.41
C LEU A 41 54.31 11.75 -29.77
N ASN A 42 53.11 11.61 -30.34
CA ASN A 42 52.56 10.32 -30.74
C ASN A 42 53.39 9.66 -31.84
N ARG A 43 53.83 10.40 -32.84
CA ARG A 43 54.70 9.91 -33.92
C ARG A 43 56.00 9.36 -33.37
N LYS A 44 56.69 10.15 -32.55
CA LYS A 44 57.97 9.77 -31.92
C LYS A 44 57.80 8.56 -30.98
N TRP A 45 56.68 8.47 -30.26
CA TRP A 45 56.37 7.31 -29.44
C TRP A 45 56.22 6.03 -30.26
N LEU A 46 55.48 6.08 -31.36
CA LEU A 46 55.30 4.93 -32.24
C LEU A 46 56.61 4.47 -32.86
N ASP A 47 57.47 5.42 -33.26
CA ASP A 47 58.83 5.13 -33.78
C ASP A 47 59.72 4.51 -32.70
N HIS A 48 59.67 5.06 -31.47
CA HIS A 48 60.41 4.51 -30.32
C HIS A 48 59.99 3.07 -30.00
N ASN A 49 58.67 2.79 -29.95
CA ASN A 49 58.18 1.43 -29.68
C ASN A 49 58.63 0.42 -30.75
N LYS A 50 58.61 0.81 -32.01
CA LYS A 50 59.17 -0.04 -33.10
C LYS A 50 60.63 -0.30 -32.89
N ALA A 51 61.42 0.76 -32.59
CA ALA A 51 62.87 0.64 -32.34
C ALA A 51 63.13 -0.25 -31.12
N LEU A 52 62.42 -0.08 -30.03
CA LEU A 52 62.49 -0.92 -28.82
C LEU A 52 62.29 -2.40 -29.11
N GLN A 53 61.30 -2.71 -29.94
CA GLN A 53 60.97 -4.09 -30.30
C GLN A 53 62.19 -4.70 -31.11
N MET A 54 62.68 -3.95 -32.05
CA MET A 54 63.88 -4.38 -32.82
C MET A 54 65.07 -4.54 -31.92
N ILE A 55 65.39 -3.60 -31.03
CA ILE A 55 66.49 -3.67 -30.08
C ILE A 55 66.33 -4.86 -29.13
N ARG A 56 65.17 -5.12 -28.62
CA ARG A 56 64.86 -6.29 -27.79
C ARG A 56 65.18 -7.59 -28.54
N ASP A 57 64.71 -7.68 -29.79
CA ASP A 57 64.95 -8.89 -30.60
C ASP A 57 66.40 -9.10 -30.90
N ILE A 58 67.20 -8.05 -31.18
CA ILE A 58 68.64 -8.09 -31.35
C ILE A 58 69.37 -8.50 -30.06
N LEU A 59 68.91 -7.94 -28.91
CA LEU A 59 69.54 -8.17 -27.60
C LEU A 59 68.85 -9.29 -26.79
N MET A 60 68.08 -10.13 -27.42
CA MET A 60 67.30 -11.19 -26.77
C MET A 60 68.12 -12.15 -25.92
N TYR A 61 69.34 -12.42 -26.34
CA TYR A 61 70.30 -13.26 -25.57
C TYR A 61 70.72 -12.58 -24.27
N MET A 62 70.91 -11.27 -24.27
CA MET A 62 71.20 -10.49 -23.06
C MET A 62 69.99 -10.50 -22.08
N ASP A 63 68.81 -10.36 -22.59
CA ASP A 63 67.55 -10.43 -21.78
C ASP A 63 67.37 -11.81 -21.12
N ARG A 64 67.78 -12.88 -21.82
CA ARG A 64 67.57 -14.25 -21.31
C ARG A 64 68.67 -14.74 -20.38
N THR A 65 69.89 -14.20 -20.46
CA THR A 65 71.06 -14.74 -19.73
C THR A 65 71.66 -13.75 -18.75
N PHE A 66 71.99 -12.55 -19.18
CA PHE A 66 72.68 -11.55 -18.36
C PHE A 66 71.71 -10.82 -17.38
N ILE A 67 70.57 -10.36 -17.84
CA ILE A 67 69.69 -9.59 -17.06
C ILE A 67 69.12 -10.38 -15.87
N PRO A 68 68.66 -11.62 -16.01
CA PRO A 68 68.15 -12.39 -14.84
C PRO A 68 69.30 -12.67 -13.82
N SER A 69 70.54 -12.84 -14.27
CA SER A 69 71.65 -13.09 -13.38
C SER A 69 72.17 -11.86 -12.63
N THR A 70 71.85 -10.67 -13.11
CA THR A 70 72.28 -9.39 -12.52
C THR A 70 71.10 -8.57 -11.94
N HIS A 71 69.92 -9.09 -11.98
CA HIS A 71 68.70 -8.43 -11.51
C HIS A 71 68.44 -7.02 -12.09
N LYS A 72 68.85 -6.81 -13.34
CA LYS A 72 68.68 -5.55 -14.08
C LYS A 72 67.32 -5.53 -14.79
N THR A 73 66.88 -4.33 -15.19
CA THR A 73 65.65 -4.13 -15.95
C THR A 73 65.78 -4.72 -17.37
N PRO A 74 64.80 -5.51 -17.84
CA PRO A 74 64.77 -6.01 -19.23
C PRO A 74 64.78 -4.86 -20.23
N VAL A 75 65.39 -5.14 -21.42
CA VAL A 75 65.64 -4.09 -22.44
C VAL A 75 64.39 -3.31 -22.84
N HIS A 76 63.23 -3.99 -23.00
CA HIS A 76 62.01 -3.35 -23.37
C HIS A 76 61.50 -2.43 -22.24
N GLU A 77 61.50 -2.93 -21.02
CA GLU A 77 61.08 -2.17 -19.83
C GLU A 77 62.01 -0.99 -19.54
N LEU A 78 63.33 -1.20 -19.74
CA LEU A 78 64.32 -0.13 -19.68
C LEU A 78 63.96 1.02 -20.63
N GLY A 79 63.65 0.70 -21.89
CA GLY A 79 63.25 1.70 -22.88
C GLY A 79 61.99 2.46 -22.55
N LEU A 80 61.02 1.78 -21.95
CA LEU A 80 59.80 2.43 -21.46
C LEU A 80 60.10 3.37 -20.28
N ASN A 81 60.92 2.92 -19.32
CA ASN A 81 61.34 3.73 -18.18
C ASN A 81 62.13 4.97 -18.60
N LEU A 82 63.07 4.82 -19.54
CA LEU A 82 63.85 5.95 -20.08
C LEU A 82 62.96 6.94 -20.84
N TRP A 83 61.96 6.47 -21.63
CA TRP A 83 60.98 7.35 -22.27
C TRP A 83 60.18 8.14 -21.23
N ARG A 84 59.69 7.48 -20.19
CA ARG A 84 59.02 8.12 -19.09
C ARG A 84 59.88 9.22 -18.47
N ASP A 85 61.10 8.88 -18.07
CA ASP A 85 61.94 9.77 -17.26
C ASP A 85 62.55 10.92 -18.08
N VAL A 86 62.93 10.70 -19.36
CA VAL A 86 63.59 11.69 -20.20
C VAL A 86 62.63 12.52 -21.04
N VAL A 87 61.53 11.91 -21.54
CA VAL A 87 60.60 12.59 -22.44
C VAL A 87 59.38 13.08 -21.68
N ILE A 88 58.66 12.18 -21.00
CA ILE A 88 57.39 12.54 -20.38
C ILE A 88 57.61 13.40 -19.12
N HIS A 89 58.51 12.99 -18.23
CA HIS A 89 58.81 13.74 -17.01
C HIS A 89 59.83 14.89 -17.21
N SER A 90 60.10 15.28 -18.45
CA SER A 90 60.74 16.58 -18.71
C SER A 90 59.82 17.69 -18.19
N SER A 91 60.40 18.63 -17.43
CA SER A 91 59.62 19.68 -16.74
C SER A 91 58.67 20.50 -17.65
N LYS A 92 59.04 20.66 -18.92
CA LYS A 92 58.22 21.37 -19.90
C LYS A 92 57.18 20.45 -20.56
N THR A 93 57.59 19.23 -20.92
CA THR A 93 56.73 18.27 -21.61
C THR A 93 55.59 17.78 -20.70
N GLN A 94 55.88 17.47 -19.45
CA GLN A 94 54.89 16.98 -18.47
C GLN A 94 53.74 17.95 -18.30
N ILE A 95 54.04 19.21 -17.96
CA ILE A 95 53.02 20.25 -17.74
C ILE A 95 52.22 20.47 -19.04
N ARG A 96 52.91 20.61 -20.16
CA ARG A 96 52.28 20.87 -21.44
C ARG A 96 51.41 19.72 -21.94
N LEU A 97 51.83 18.47 -21.72
CA LEU A 97 51.05 17.30 -22.06
C LEU A 97 49.73 17.28 -21.25
N GLN A 98 49.88 17.47 -19.97
CA GLN A 98 48.72 17.55 -19.07
C GLN A 98 47.75 18.65 -19.49
N ASP A 99 48.21 19.89 -19.65
CA ASP A 99 47.38 21.04 -20.05
C ASP A 99 46.69 20.81 -21.38
N THR A 100 47.44 20.27 -22.38
CA THR A 100 46.86 20.03 -23.72
C THR A 100 45.78 18.93 -23.69
N LEU A 101 45.98 17.86 -22.95
CA LEU A 101 45.00 16.80 -22.81
C LEU A 101 43.73 17.29 -22.10
N LEU A 102 43.90 18.06 -21.03
CA LEU A 102 42.78 18.64 -20.28
C LEU A 102 42.01 19.68 -21.12
N GLU A 103 42.73 20.50 -21.90
CA GLU A 103 42.10 21.48 -22.80
C GLU A 103 41.29 20.79 -23.91
N LEU A 104 41.76 19.69 -24.49
CA LEU A 104 41.02 18.92 -25.48
C LEU A 104 39.75 18.33 -24.88
N VAL A 105 39.77 17.82 -23.65
CA VAL A 105 38.56 17.36 -22.95
C VAL A 105 37.62 18.51 -22.70
N HIS A 106 38.12 19.70 -22.31
CA HIS A 106 37.30 20.87 -22.08
C HIS A 106 36.58 21.34 -23.38
N ARG A 107 37.32 21.40 -24.49
CA ARG A 107 36.76 21.76 -25.82
C ARG A 107 35.67 20.76 -26.24
N GLU A 108 35.88 19.45 -26.04
CA GLU A 108 34.87 18.44 -26.36
C GLU A 108 33.63 18.58 -25.48
N ARG A 109 33.75 18.89 -24.18
CA ARG A 109 32.63 19.16 -23.28
C ARG A 109 31.79 20.36 -23.73
N ASN A 110 32.44 21.33 -24.37
CA ASN A 110 31.77 22.49 -24.95
C ASN A 110 31.19 22.25 -26.36
N GLY A 111 31.29 21.03 -26.88
CA GLY A 111 30.70 20.63 -28.15
C GLY A 111 31.60 20.73 -29.35
N GLU A 112 32.94 21.01 -29.18
CA GLU A 112 33.89 21.00 -30.25
C GLU A 112 34.30 19.56 -30.62
N VAL A 113 34.61 19.38 -31.91
CA VAL A 113 35.10 18.10 -32.40
C VAL A 113 36.59 18.01 -32.18
N ILE A 114 37.07 16.97 -31.52
CA ILE A 114 38.47 16.69 -31.26
C ILE A 114 38.94 15.42 -31.99
N ASN A 115 40.25 15.26 -32.15
CA ASN A 115 40.84 14.04 -32.68
C ASN A 115 40.91 12.94 -31.61
N ARG A 116 39.78 12.21 -31.43
CA ARG A 116 39.67 11.11 -30.45
C ARG A 116 40.69 9.99 -30.70
N GLY A 117 41.11 9.75 -31.93
CA GLY A 117 42.09 8.74 -32.27
C GLY A 117 43.48 9.10 -31.73
N LEU A 118 43.88 10.36 -31.87
CA LEU A 118 45.13 10.87 -31.29
C LEU A 118 45.10 10.83 -29.77
N MET A 119 44.00 11.30 -29.17
CA MET A 119 43.77 11.20 -27.72
C MET A 119 43.97 9.76 -27.21
N ARG A 120 43.28 8.79 -27.85
CA ARG A 120 43.41 7.36 -27.50
C ARG A 120 44.82 6.87 -27.54
N SER A 121 45.59 7.25 -28.59
CA SER A 121 46.94 6.81 -28.74
C SER A 121 47.87 7.37 -27.65
N VAL A 122 47.73 8.63 -27.30
CA VAL A 122 48.49 9.28 -26.23
C VAL A 122 48.13 8.73 -24.85
N ILE A 123 46.87 8.54 -24.57
CA ILE A 123 46.40 7.91 -23.30
C ILE A 123 46.94 6.48 -23.19
N LYS A 124 46.89 5.71 -24.28
CA LYS A 124 47.47 4.37 -24.32
C LYS A 124 48.99 4.39 -24.05
N MET A 125 49.71 5.38 -24.58
CA MET A 125 51.10 5.58 -24.25
C MET A 125 51.34 5.72 -22.75
N LEU A 126 50.54 6.58 -22.06
CA LEU A 126 50.67 6.76 -20.62
C LEU A 126 50.40 5.46 -19.86
N MET A 127 49.42 4.67 -20.32
CA MET A 127 49.10 3.36 -19.75
C MET A 127 50.23 2.33 -19.98
N ASP A 128 50.81 2.32 -21.16
CA ASP A 128 51.95 1.42 -21.51
C ASP A 128 53.20 1.75 -20.68
N LEU A 129 53.42 3.03 -20.32
CA LEU A 129 54.50 3.45 -19.42
C LEU A 129 54.27 3.07 -17.95
N GLY A 130 53.05 2.77 -17.56
CA GLY A 130 52.66 2.32 -16.24
C GLY A 130 51.32 2.93 -15.78
N SER A 131 50.56 2.12 -15.06
CA SER A 131 49.28 2.59 -14.55
C SER A 131 49.39 3.76 -13.57
N SER A 132 50.47 3.86 -12.82
CA SER A 132 50.77 4.99 -11.94
C SER A 132 51.03 6.27 -12.74
N VAL A 133 51.75 6.16 -13.89
CA VAL A 133 52.01 7.31 -14.78
C VAL A 133 50.72 7.92 -15.30
N TYR A 134 49.80 7.09 -15.79
CA TYR A 134 48.49 7.57 -16.22
C TYR A 134 47.72 8.23 -15.07
N GLN A 135 47.76 7.62 -13.88
CA GLN A 135 47.04 8.10 -12.71
C GLN A 135 47.59 9.45 -12.22
N ASP A 136 48.90 9.55 -12.06
CA ASP A 136 49.56 10.70 -11.44
C ASP A 136 49.69 11.88 -12.44
N ASP A 137 50.02 11.60 -13.69
CA ASP A 137 50.28 12.62 -14.70
C ASP A 137 49.01 13.13 -15.41
N PHE A 138 47.89 12.38 -15.34
CA PHE A 138 46.67 12.77 -16.04
C PHE A 138 45.39 12.56 -15.21
N GLU A 139 45.10 11.34 -14.71
CA GLU A 139 43.79 10.99 -14.16
C GLU A 139 43.38 11.85 -12.97
N GLN A 140 44.29 12.08 -12.00
CA GLN A 140 43.98 12.90 -10.82
C GLN A 140 43.58 14.31 -11.22
N HIS A 141 44.35 14.95 -12.07
CA HIS A 141 44.06 16.32 -12.55
C HIS A 141 42.79 16.36 -13.41
N PHE A 142 42.57 15.33 -14.23
CA PHE A 142 41.35 15.18 -15.01
C PHE A 142 40.11 15.14 -14.10
N LEU A 143 40.15 14.41 -12.99
CA LEU A 143 39.05 14.31 -12.03
C LEU A 143 38.84 15.64 -11.30
N GLU A 144 39.89 16.36 -10.89
CA GLU A 144 39.83 17.67 -10.25
C GLU A 144 39.24 18.74 -11.18
N VAL A 145 39.69 18.83 -12.41
CA VAL A 145 39.16 19.76 -13.42
C VAL A 145 37.71 19.41 -13.76
N SER A 146 37.40 18.12 -13.80
CA SER A 146 36.00 17.66 -14.02
C SER A 146 35.10 18.05 -12.87
N ALA A 147 35.51 17.92 -11.61
CA ALA A 147 34.75 18.34 -10.46
C ALA A 147 34.44 19.85 -10.52
N ASN A 148 35.45 20.68 -10.82
CA ASN A 148 35.26 22.12 -10.97
C ASN A 148 34.31 22.46 -12.13
N PHE A 149 34.48 21.82 -13.28
CA PHE A 149 33.62 22.04 -14.45
C PHE A 149 32.16 21.72 -14.16
N TYR A 150 31.88 20.53 -13.62
CA TYR A 150 30.53 20.10 -13.31
C TYR A 150 29.94 20.82 -12.10
N GLY A 151 30.76 21.25 -11.13
CA GLY A 151 30.32 22.09 -10.02
C GLY A 151 29.79 23.46 -10.49
N LEU A 152 30.52 24.12 -11.39
CA LEU A 152 30.08 25.39 -11.98
C LEU A 152 28.84 25.22 -12.88
N GLU A 153 28.86 24.21 -13.76
CA GLU A 153 27.75 23.95 -14.67
C GLU A 153 26.47 23.58 -13.90
N SER A 154 26.58 22.75 -12.87
CA SER A 154 25.44 22.37 -12.03
C SER A 154 24.81 23.57 -11.31
N GLN A 155 25.65 24.50 -10.83
CA GLN A 155 25.17 25.73 -10.20
C GLN A 155 24.38 26.62 -11.18
N GLN A 156 24.87 26.75 -12.41
CA GLN A 156 24.14 27.50 -13.46
C GLN A 156 22.82 26.82 -13.83
N TYR A 157 22.81 25.48 -13.95
CA TYR A 157 21.60 24.75 -14.32
C TYR A 157 20.54 24.78 -13.22
N ILE A 158 20.94 24.66 -11.94
CA ILE A 158 20.00 24.67 -10.82
C ILE A 158 19.31 26.03 -10.66
N GLU A 159 19.90 27.12 -11.16
CA GLU A 159 19.34 28.47 -11.13
C GLU A 159 18.46 28.78 -12.34
N SER A 160 18.74 28.17 -13.50
CA SER A 160 18.13 28.54 -14.79
C SER A 160 17.10 27.52 -15.30
N CYS A 161 17.11 26.27 -14.81
CA CYS A 161 16.28 25.19 -15.34
C CYS A 161 15.25 24.71 -14.31
N ASP A 162 14.16 24.16 -14.81
CA ASP A 162 13.27 23.35 -13.98
C ASP A 162 13.91 21.99 -13.60
N CYS A 163 13.32 21.28 -12.65
CA CYS A 163 13.87 20.02 -12.17
C CYS A 163 13.95 18.95 -13.26
N GLY A 164 12.94 18.85 -14.13
CA GLY A 164 12.90 17.85 -15.20
C GLY A 164 14.02 18.07 -16.22
N ASP A 165 14.22 19.30 -16.65
CA ASP A 165 15.27 19.66 -17.61
C ASP A 165 16.67 19.56 -16.99
N TYR A 166 16.81 19.90 -15.70
CA TYR A 166 18.06 19.68 -14.97
C TYR A 166 18.44 18.20 -14.97
N LEU A 167 17.50 17.31 -14.65
CA LEU A 167 17.78 15.86 -14.62
C LEU A 167 18.14 15.31 -16.01
N LYS A 168 17.52 15.81 -17.08
CA LYS A 168 17.89 15.45 -18.46
C LYS A 168 19.32 15.88 -18.79
N LYS A 169 19.72 17.06 -18.35
CA LYS A 169 21.09 17.57 -18.56
C LYS A 169 22.11 16.75 -17.77
N ALA A 170 21.81 16.42 -16.50
CA ALA A 170 22.67 15.57 -15.69
C ALA A 170 22.85 14.17 -16.29
N GLU A 171 21.75 13.54 -16.74
CA GLU A 171 21.79 12.24 -17.43
C GLU A 171 22.62 12.30 -18.71
N ARG A 172 22.43 13.36 -19.51
CA ARG A 172 23.23 13.56 -20.73
C ARG A 172 24.72 13.67 -20.41
N ARG A 173 25.10 14.45 -19.40
CA ARG A 173 26.51 14.61 -19.01
C ARG A 173 27.15 13.30 -18.53
N LEU A 174 26.40 12.51 -17.76
CA LEU A 174 26.87 11.16 -17.37
C LEU A 174 27.12 10.27 -18.59
N ASN A 175 26.20 10.25 -19.54
CA ASN A 175 26.35 9.47 -20.76
C ASN A 175 27.54 9.95 -21.61
N GLU A 176 27.75 11.25 -21.74
CA GLU A 176 28.89 11.84 -22.45
C GLU A 176 30.22 11.41 -21.81
N GLU A 177 30.32 11.38 -20.47
CA GLU A 177 31.54 10.91 -19.81
C GLU A 177 31.74 9.39 -19.99
N MET A 178 30.69 8.59 -19.95
CA MET A 178 30.80 7.15 -20.25
C MET A 178 31.27 6.91 -21.69
N GLU A 179 30.79 7.70 -22.64
CA GLU A 179 31.27 7.65 -24.02
C GLU A 179 32.75 8.06 -24.14
N ARG A 180 33.23 9.11 -23.44
CA ARG A 180 34.62 9.52 -23.43
C ARG A 180 35.49 8.40 -22.94
N VAL A 181 35.15 7.75 -21.84
CA VAL A 181 35.90 6.62 -21.33
C VAL A 181 35.95 5.49 -22.36
N SER A 182 34.84 5.16 -22.99
CA SER A 182 34.81 4.10 -24.01
C SER A 182 35.65 4.42 -25.25
N HIS A 183 35.79 5.69 -25.61
CA HIS A 183 36.50 6.11 -26.81
C HIS A 183 38.00 6.25 -26.63
N TYR A 184 38.48 6.87 -25.55
CA TYR A 184 39.87 7.19 -25.43
C TYR A 184 40.48 7.16 -24.01
N LEU A 185 39.69 7.06 -22.94
CA LEU A 185 40.22 6.94 -21.58
C LEU A 185 40.39 5.48 -21.15
N ASP A 186 41.05 5.26 -20.02
CA ASP A 186 41.16 3.93 -19.44
C ASP A 186 39.82 3.51 -18.77
N ALA A 187 39.45 2.25 -18.94
CA ALA A 187 38.21 1.71 -18.39
C ALA A 187 38.09 1.84 -16.85
N ARG A 188 39.24 1.83 -16.14
CA ARG A 188 39.32 2.01 -14.67
C ARG A 188 38.92 3.42 -14.22
N SER A 189 38.97 4.41 -15.11
CA SER A 189 38.54 5.77 -14.84
C SER A 189 37.01 5.94 -14.86
N LEU A 190 36.25 4.95 -15.39
CA LEU A 190 34.81 5.05 -15.54
C LEU A 190 34.13 5.32 -14.22
N GLU A 191 34.35 4.47 -13.22
CA GLU A 191 33.71 4.62 -11.89
C GLU A 191 34.14 5.93 -11.22
N LYS A 192 35.38 6.34 -11.35
CA LYS A 192 35.91 7.57 -10.74
C LYS A 192 35.25 8.82 -11.33
N ILE A 193 35.18 8.92 -12.66
CA ILE A 193 34.59 10.09 -13.31
C ILE A 193 33.06 10.13 -13.13
N THR A 194 32.38 8.99 -13.19
CA THR A 194 30.94 8.95 -12.93
C THR A 194 30.61 9.36 -11.50
N ASN A 195 31.41 8.93 -10.52
CA ASN A 195 31.28 9.37 -9.14
C ASN A 195 31.47 10.89 -8.98
N VAL A 196 32.42 11.49 -9.71
CA VAL A 196 32.60 12.94 -9.70
C VAL A 196 31.37 13.66 -10.26
N VAL A 197 30.87 13.23 -11.41
CA VAL A 197 29.66 13.84 -12.03
C VAL A 197 28.44 13.67 -11.13
N GLU A 198 28.25 12.48 -10.58
CA GLU A 198 27.14 12.19 -9.67
C GLU A 198 27.20 13.05 -8.40
N LYS A 199 28.38 13.22 -7.82
CA LYS A 199 28.58 14.08 -6.66
C LYS A 199 28.25 15.54 -6.97
N GLU A 200 28.88 16.10 -8.03
CA GLU A 200 28.76 17.53 -8.33
C GLU A 200 27.38 17.90 -8.90
N MET A 201 26.80 17.06 -9.76
CA MET A 201 25.53 17.38 -10.41
C MET A 201 24.29 16.87 -9.65
N ILE A 202 24.41 15.82 -8.84
CA ILE A 202 23.26 15.20 -8.18
C ILE A 202 23.36 15.34 -6.66
N GLU A 203 24.38 14.79 -6.02
CA GLU A 203 24.49 14.73 -4.56
C GLU A 203 24.46 16.11 -3.91
N ASN A 204 25.25 17.06 -4.42
CA ASN A 204 25.33 18.43 -3.88
C ASN A 204 24.02 19.21 -4.01
N HIS A 205 23.12 18.79 -4.91
CA HIS A 205 21.86 19.49 -5.22
C HIS A 205 20.60 18.68 -4.87
N MET A 206 20.73 17.48 -4.28
CA MET A 206 19.61 16.58 -4.00
C MET A 206 18.45 17.26 -3.29
N HIS A 207 18.73 17.95 -2.19
CA HIS A 207 17.70 18.66 -1.43
C HIS A 207 16.97 19.70 -2.27
N ARG A 208 17.70 20.50 -3.01
CA ARG A 208 17.12 21.55 -3.85
C ARG A 208 16.28 20.96 -4.99
N LEU A 209 16.77 19.90 -5.64
CA LEU A 209 16.06 19.21 -6.72
C LEU A 209 14.75 18.54 -6.27
N VAL A 210 14.71 18.03 -5.03
CA VAL A 210 13.50 17.42 -4.49
C VAL A 210 12.46 18.46 -4.10
N HIS A 211 12.88 19.60 -3.51
CA HIS A 211 12.00 20.64 -2.99
C HIS A 211 11.82 21.85 -3.92
N MET A 212 12.28 21.76 -5.18
CA MET A 212 12.17 22.86 -6.14
C MET A 212 10.71 23.27 -6.33
N GLU A 213 10.43 24.55 -6.20
CA GLU A 213 9.09 25.11 -6.40
C GLU A 213 8.60 24.83 -7.83
N ASN A 214 7.34 24.47 -7.99
CA ASN A 214 6.64 24.21 -9.25
C ASN A 214 7.19 23.09 -10.16
N SER A 215 8.32 22.47 -9.84
CA SER A 215 8.91 21.40 -10.65
C SER A 215 9.56 20.28 -9.85
N GLY A 216 9.59 20.36 -8.52
CA GLY A 216 10.16 19.36 -7.64
C GLY A 216 9.36 18.07 -7.58
N LEU A 217 9.74 17.19 -6.64
CA LEU A 217 9.14 15.85 -6.51
C LEU A 217 7.62 15.89 -6.35
N VAL A 218 7.11 16.78 -5.49
CA VAL A 218 5.67 16.89 -5.23
C VAL A 218 4.91 17.26 -6.50
N ASN A 219 5.42 18.23 -7.29
CA ASN A 219 4.81 18.61 -8.57
C ASN A 219 4.80 17.43 -9.57
N MET A 220 5.89 16.67 -9.63
CA MET A 220 5.96 15.49 -10.49
C MET A 220 4.96 14.41 -10.08
N LEU A 221 4.73 14.21 -8.77
CA LEU A 221 3.74 13.26 -8.23
C LEU A 221 2.30 13.71 -8.50
N VAL A 222 2.02 15.00 -8.39
CA VAL A 222 0.69 15.58 -8.64
C VAL A 222 0.30 15.45 -10.10
N ASN A 223 1.23 15.79 -11.00
CA ASN A 223 1.00 15.87 -12.44
C ASN A 223 1.34 14.59 -13.21
N ASP A 224 1.57 13.47 -12.52
CA ASP A 224 1.83 12.15 -13.11
C ASP A 224 2.98 12.15 -14.14
N LYS A 225 4.07 12.89 -13.86
CA LYS A 225 5.25 12.99 -14.73
C LYS A 225 6.14 11.73 -14.57
N TYR A 226 5.68 10.60 -15.11
CA TYR A 226 6.35 9.29 -14.93
C TYR A 226 7.79 9.28 -15.45
N ASP A 227 8.08 9.92 -16.60
CA ASP A 227 9.41 9.95 -17.19
C ASP A 227 10.41 10.72 -16.31
N ASP A 228 10.01 11.88 -15.79
CA ASP A 228 10.85 12.70 -14.91
C ASP A 228 11.04 12.02 -13.54
N LEU A 229 10.00 11.36 -13.02
CA LEU A 229 10.08 10.55 -11.80
C LEU A 229 11.03 9.36 -11.98
N GLY A 230 10.93 8.65 -13.10
CA GLY A 230 11.81 7.53 -13.43
C GLY A 230 13.26 7.96 -13.58
N ARG A 231 13.50 9.09 -14.26
CA ARG A 231 14.83 9.67 -14.39
C ARG A 231 15.40 10.09 -13.04
N LYS A 232 14.58 10.76 -12.21
CA LYS A 232 14.97 11.11 -10.83
C LYS A 232 15.33 9.87 -10.01
N TYR A 233 14.51 8.82 -10.05
CA TYR A 233 14.77 7.57 -9.35
C TYR A 233 16.10 6.94 -9.80
N ASN A 234 16.33 6.83 -11.13
CA ASN A 234 17.53 6.22 -11.67
C ASN A 234 18.81 7.01 -11.32
N LEU A 235 18.76 8.33 -11.36
CA LEU A 235 19.91 9.19 -11.02
C LEU A 235 20.17 9.19 -9.51
N PHE A 236 19.13 9.31 -8.68
CA PHE A 236 19.30 9.32 -7.21
C PHE A 236 19.69 7.97 -6.65
N ARG A 237 19.36 6.86 -7.34
CA ARG A 237 19.81 5.53 -6.97
C ARG A 237 21.31 5.36 -7.07
N ARG A 238 21.97 6.11 -7.95
CA ARG A 238 23.42 6.05 -8.17
C ARG A 238 24.19 6.73 -7.04
N VAL A 239 23.58 7.62 -6.30
CA VAL A 239 24.22 8.35 -5.20
C VAL A 239 24.29 7.47 -3.95
N ALA A 240 25.50 7.22 -3.47
CA ALA A 240 25.75 6.32 -2.34
C ALA A 240 25.19 6.84 -0.99
N ASN A 241 25.06 8.15 -0.83
CA ASN A 241 24.69 8.80 0.43
C ASN A 241 23.16 8.97 0.62
N GLY A 242 22.38 7.98 0.21
CA GLY A 242 20.96 7.93 0.55
C GLY A 242 20.05 8.80 -0.32
N GLY A 243 20.39 9.03 -1.59
CA GLY A 243 19.58 9.83 -2.50
C GLY A 243 18.13 9.37 -2.60
N LEU A 244 17.89 8.06 -2.68
CA LEU A 244 16.53 7.51 -2.67
C LEU A 244 15.79 7.69 -1.35
N LEU A 245 16.50 7.80 -0.21
CA LEU A 245 15.87 8.03 1.09
C LEU A 245 15.15 9.38 1.14
N ILE A 246 15.77 10.42 0.60
CA ILE A 246 15.17 11.76 0.54
C ILE A 246 13.90 11.74 -0.33
N VAL A 247 13.96 11.11 -1.49
CA VAL A 247 12.80 10.96 -2.38
C VAL A 247 11.67 10.20 -1.69
N ARG A 248 12.00 9.09 -1.04
CA ARG A 248 11.03 8.29 -0.26
C ARG A 248 10.40 9.10 0.87
N ASP A 249 11.19 9.83 1.64
CA ASP A 249 10.71 10.55 2.83
C ASP A 249 9.79 11.71 2.43
N VAL A 250 10.13 12.45 1.38
CA VAL A 250 9.27 13.53 0.85
C VAL A 250 7.99 12.95 0.23
N MET A 251 8.06 11.86 -0.52
CA MET A 251 6.89 11.15 -1.03
C MET A 251 5.99 10.67 0.13
N THR A 252 6.58 10.07 1.16
CA THR A 252 5.86 9.59 2.35
C THR A 252 5.13 10.73 3.06
N SER A 253 5.81 11.86 3.29
CA SER A 253 5.22 13.03 3.91
C SER A 253 4.03 13.56 3.09
N TYR A 254 4.24 13.72 1.80
CA TYR A 254 3.19 14.21 0.90
C TYR A 254 1.96 13.29 0.85
N ILE A 255 2.17 11.96 0.77
CA ILE A 255 1.07 10.99 0.78
C ILE A 255 0.31 11.02 2.11
N ARG A 256 1.03 11.13 3.24
CA ARG A 256 0.40 11.24 4.56
C ARG A 256 -0.43 12.50 4.71
N ASP A 257 0.06 13.64 4.26
CA ASP A 257 -0.66 14.91 4.32
C ASP A 257 -1.90 14.90 3.42
N THR A 258 -1.77 14.42 2.19
CA THR A 258 -2.90 14.27 1.27
C THR A 258 -3.94 13.29 1.80
N GLY A 259 -3.49 12.14 2.30
CA GLY A 259 -4.35 11.13 2.90
C GLY A 259 -5.05 11.66 4.17
N LYS A 260 -4.33 12.38 5.03
CA LYS A 260 -4.91 13.02 6.22
C LYS A 260 -6.01 14.02 5.84
N GLN A 261 -5.76 14.89 4.86
CA GLN A 261 -6.78 15.83 4.37
C GLN A 261 -8.02 15.08 3.86
N LEU A 262 -7.83 13.97 3.11
CA LEU A 262 -8.93 13.18 2.58
C LEU A 262 -9.77 12.56 3.69
N VAL A 263 -9.16 11.99 4.74
CA VAL A 263 -9.88 11.25 5.79
C VAL A 263 -10.45 12.16 6.89
N THR A 264 -10.05 13.44 6.96
CA THR A 264 -10.54 14.39 7.96
C THR A 264 -11.50 15.44 7.40
N ASP A 265 -11.70 15.50 6.08
CA ASP A 265 -12.60 16.47 5.44
C ASP A 265 -14.07 16.15 5.74
N PRO A 266 -14.80 17.04 6.48
CA PRO A 266 -16.20 16.80 6.88
C PRO A 266 -17.14 16.61 5.70
N GLU A 267 -16.89 17.25 4.56
CA GLU A 267 -17.78 17.12 3.39
C GLU A 267 -17.65 15.72 2.77
N ARG A 268 -16.47 15.15 2.76
CA ARG A 268 -16.20 13.81 2.21
C ARG A 268 -16.73 12.69 3.12
N LEU A 269 -16.83 12.96 4.42
CA LEU A 269 -17.39 12.01 5.38
C LEU A 269 -18.92 11.83 5.24
N LYS A 270 -19.58 12.67 4.45
CA LYS A 270 -21.04 12.55 4.18
C LYS A 270 -21.35 11.37 3.24
N ASP A 271 -20.45 11.00 2.35
CA ASP A 271 -20.60 9.87 1.43
C ASP A 271 -19.52 8.81 1.66
N PRO A 272 -19.83 7.72 2.42
CA PRO A 272 -18.89 6.64 2.68
C PRO A 272 -18.40 5.90 1.43
N VAL A 273 -19.23 5.82 0.40
CA VAL A 273 -18.87 5.10 -0.84
C VAL A 273 -17.86 5.92 -1.64
N ASP A 274 -18.09 7.22 -1.82
CA ASP A 274 -17.13 8.12 -2.46
C ASP A 274 -15.83 8.23 -1.67
N PHE A 275 -15.90 8.27 -0.34
CA PHE A 275 -14.74 8.28 0.55
C PHE A 275 -13.80 7.08 0.28
N VAL A 276 -14.35 5.86 0.26
CA VAL A 276 -13.54 4.65 0.03
C VAL A 276 -13.06 4.60 -1.42
N GLN A 277 -13.88 5.01 -2.40
CA GLN A 277 -13.47 5.04 -3.80
C GLN A 277 -12.25 5.96 -4.00
N ARG A 278 -12.23 7.13 -3.37
CA ARG A 278 -11.07 8.05 -3.42
C ARG A 278 -9.81 7.49 -2.79
N LEU A 279 -9.95 6.70 -1.70
CA LEU A 279 -8.81 5.97 -1.13
C LEU A 279 -8.24 4.95 -2.10
N LEU A 280 -9.10 4.22 -2.81
CA LEU A 280 -8.69 3.27 -3.84
C LEU A 280 -8.02 3.97 -5.03
N ASP A 281 -8.59 5.07 -5.50
CA ASP A 281 -8.02 5.85 -6.60
C ASP A 281 -6.65 6.43 -6.24
N LEU A 282 -6.50 6.90 -5.00
CA LEU A 282 -5.22 7.39 -4.49
C LEU A 282 -4.18 6.26 -4.43
N LYS A 283 -4.57 5.08 -4.00
CA LYS A 283 -3.68 3.91 -3.96
C LYS A 283 -3.27 3.48 -5.36
N ASP A 284 -4.23 3.35 -6.28
CA ASP A 284 -3.98 2.99 -7.68
C ASP A 284 -3.02 3.99 -8.36
N LYS A 285 -3.17 5.29 -8.09
CA LYS A 285 -2.26 6.32 -8.59
C LYS A 285 -0.81 6.08 -8.16
N TYR A 286 -0.58 5.87 -6.87
CA TYR A 286 0.78 5.66 -6.36
C TYR A 286 1.35 4.30 -6.69
N ASP A 287 0.55 3.24 -6.75
CA ASP A 287 0.98 1.92 -7.23
C ASP A 287 1.46 2.01 -8.68
N LYS A 288 0.76 2.78 -9.51
CA LYS A 288 1.14 3.04 -10.89
C LYS A 288 2.46 3.82 -10.99
N ILE A 289 2.65 4.84 -10.15
CA ILE A 289 3.91 5.60 -10.09
C ILE A 289 5.07 4.67 -9.69
N ILE A 290 4.90 3.85 -8.66
CA ILE A 290 5.95 2.91 -8.20
C ILE A 290 6.26 1.88 -9.28
N SER A 291 5.24 1.38 -9.98
CA SER A 291 5.43 0.41 -11.06
C SER A 291 6.15 1.00 -12.26
N LEU A 292 5.72 2.15 -12.75
CA LEU A 292 6.23 2.74 -13.99
C LEU A 292 7.53 3.55 -13.79
N ALA A 293 7.65 4.25 -12.66
CA ALA A 293 8.76 5.17 -12.44
C ALA A 293 9.82 4.62 -11.46
N PHE A 294 9.44 3.81 -10.48
CA PHE A 294 10.34 3.34 -9.42
C PHE A 294 10.62 1.82 -9.49
N ASN A 295 10.44 1.20 -10.65
CA ASN A 295 10.79 -0.21 -10.93
C ASN A 295 10.26 -1.21 -9.89
N ASN A 296 9.07 -0.98 -9.33
CA ASN A 296 8.48 -1.77 -8.26
C ASN A 296 9.37 -1.91 -7.01
N ASP A 297 10.12 -0.87 -6.67
CA ASP A 297 11.00 -0.87 -5.51
C ASP A 297 10.22 -1.12 -4.22
N LYS A 298 10.59 -2.19 -3.50
CA LYS A 298 9.95 -2.62 -2.25
C LYS A 298 10.03 -1.55 -1.16
N THR A 299 11.07 -0.73 -1.15
CA THR A 299 11.23 0.35 -0.16
C THR A 299 10.13 1.39 -0.31
N PHE A 300 9.82 1.78 -1.56
CA PHE A 300 8.74 2.70 -1.88
C PHE A 300 7.35 2.07 -1.68
N GLN A 301 7.18 0.78 -2.01
CA GLN A 301 5.95 0.06 -1.71
C GLN A 301 5.65 0.00 -0.21
N ASN A 302 6.67 -0.31 0.61
CA ASN A 302 6.54 -0.32 2.06
C ASN A 302 6.23 1.07 2.62
N ALA A 303 6.87 2.13 2.09
CA ALA A 303 6.60 3.51 2.46
C ALA A 303 5.15 3.92 2.13
N LEU A 304 4.65 3.54 0.96
CA LEU A 304 3.26 3.74 0.55
C LEU A 304 2.30 3.02 1.50
N ASN A 305 2.53 1.73 1.77
CA ASN A 305 1.69 0.93 2.64
C ASN A 305 1.65 1.50 4.07
N SER A 306 2.80 1.89 4.63
CA SER A 306 2.87 2.50 5.96
C SER A 306 2.19 3.87 6.01
N SER A 307 2.17 4.61 4.92
CA SER A 307 1.46 5.89 4.82
C SER A 307 -0.05 5.68 4.84
N PHE A 308 -0.56 4.71 4.09
CA PHE A 308 -1.98 4.33 4.11
C PHE A 308 -2.41 3.82 5.48
N GLU A 309 -1.62 2.96 6.11
CA GLU A 309 -1.88 2.49 7.48
C GLU A 309 -1.94 3.68 8.47
N TYR A 310 -1.05 4.66 8.33
CA TYR A 310 -1.05 5.83 9.18
C TYR A 310 -2.35 6.63 9.05
N PHE A 311 -2.71 7.10 7.85
CA PHE A 311 -3.81 8.07 7.75
C PHE A 311 -5.20 7.42 7.77
N ILE A 312 -5.38 6.17 7.32
CA ILE A 312 -6.69 5.50 7.33
C ILE A 312 -7.21 5.30 8.75
N ASN A 313 -6.29 5.09 9.72
CA ASN A 313 -6.62 4.91 11.12
C ASN A 313 -6.79 6.23 11.91
N LEU A 314 -6.52 7.38 11.29
CA LEU A 314 -6.85 8.68 11.89
C LEU A 314 -8.37 8.91 11.98
N ASN A 315 -9.13 8.34 11.06
CA ASN A 315 -10.58 8.39 11.10
C ASN A 315 -11.13 7.11 11.71
N ALA A 316 -11.66 7.21 12.91
CA ALA A 316 -12.28 6.11 13.64
C ALA A 316 -13.45 5.43 12.87
N ARG A 317 -14.06 6.11 11.90
CA ARG A 317 -15.16 5.56 11.08
C ARG A 317 -14.69 4.82 9.82
N SER A 318 -13.40 4.77 9.54
CA SER A 318 -12.88 4.07 8.35
C SER A 318 -13.32 2.60 8.27
N PRO A 319 -13.32 1.79 9.35
CA PRO A 319 -13.84 0.42 9.29
C PRO A 319 -15.33 0.34 8.91
N GLU A 320 -16.16 1.26 9.46
CA GLU A 320 -17.56 1.39 9.10
C GLU A 320 -17.72 1.70 7.60
N PHE A 321 -16.99 2.69 7.11
CA PHE A 321 -17.08 3.15 5.72
C PHE A 321 -16.66 2.09 4.71
N ILE A 322 -15.59 1.34 5.02
CA ILE A 322 -15.17 0.21 4.18
C ILE A 322 -16.24 -0.87 4.16
N SER A 323 -16.88 -1.17 5.31
CA SER A 323 -17.99 -2.12 5.37
C SER A 323 -19.20 -1.66 4.56
N LEU A 324 -19.55 -0.37 4.59
CA LEU A 324 -20.63 0.22 3.80
C LEU A 324 -20.32 0.20 2.29
N PHE A 325 -19.08 0.45 1.90
CA PHE A 325 -18.64 0.32 0.52
C PHE A 325 -18.81 -1.11 -0.01
N VAL A 326 -18.40 -2.09 0.79
CA VAL A 326 -18.59 -3.52 0.46
C VAL A 326 -20.09 -3.84 0.33
N ASP A 327 -20.92 -3.36 1.26
CA ASP A 327 -22.36 -3.56 1.20
C ASP A 327 -22.97 -2.97 -0.07
N ASP A 328 -22.58 -1.75 -0.45
CA ASP A 328 -23.08 -1.12 -1.68
C ASP A 328 -22.66 -1.91 -2.94
N LYS A 329 -21.39 -2.34 -3.01
CA LYS A 329 -20.89 -3.14 -4.12
C LYS A 329 -21.59 -4.49 -4.22
N LEU A 330 -21.68 -5.26 -3.13
CA LEU A 330 -22.33 -6.58 -3.10
C LEU A 330 -23.87 -6.53 -3.25
N ARG A 331 -24.49 -5.39 -2.99
CA ARG A 331 -25.94 -5.21 -3.12
C ARG A 331 -26.40 -4.70 -4.47
N LYS A 332 -25.61 -3.84 -5.14
CA LYS A 332 -26.01 -3.13 -6.36
C LYS A 332 -24.89 -2.92 -7.36
N GLY A 333 -23.69 -2.59 -6.88
CA GLY A 333 -22.61 -2.03 -7.69
C GLY A 333 -21.94 -3.02 -8.63
N LEU A 334 -22.10 -4.31 -8.37
CA LEU A 334 -21.49 -5.39 -9.17
C LEU A 334 -22.53 -6.13 -10.05
N LYS A 335 -23.74 -5.60 -10.17
CA LYS A 335 -24.77 -6.20 -11.01
C LYS A 335 -24.40 -6.08 -12.49
N GLY A 336 -24.24 -7.24 -13.17
CA GLY A 336 -23.87 -7.29 -14.59
C GLY A 336 -22.37 -7.09 -14.87
N VAL A 337 -21.53 -7.09 -13.83
CA VAL A 337 -20.08 -7.04 -13.90
C VAL A 337 -19.53 -8.47 -14.02
N SER A 338 -18.39 -8.67 -14.72
CA SER A 338 -17.77 -9.99 -14.85
C SER A 338 -17.25 -10.51 -13.50
N GLU A 339 -17.14 -11.82 -13.34
CA GLU A 339 -16.59 -12.42 -12.11
C GLU A 339 -15.15 -11.96 -11.85
N GLU A 340 -14.36 -11.78 -12.90
CA GLU A 340 -12.98 -11.28 -12.79
C GLU A 340 -12.92 -9.85 -12.23
N ASP A 341 -13.79 -8.96 -12.73
CA ASP A 341 -13.86 -7.58 -12.24
C ASP A 341 -14.39 -7.51 -10.80
N VAL A 342 -15.31 -8.42 -10.43
CA VAL A 342 -15.75 -8.57 -9.03
C VAL A 342 -14.58 -8.93 -8.12
N GLU A 343 -13.78 -9.91 -8.50
CA GLU A 343 -12.59 -10.31 -7.74
C GLU A 343 -11.58 -9.18 -7.59
N ILE A 344 -11.35 -8.39 -8.64
CA ILE A 344 -10.47 -7.22 -8.60
C ILE A 344 -10.96 -6.20 -7.56
N VAL A 345 -12.27 -5.92 -7.52
CA VAL A 345 -12.84 -4.99 -6.53
C VAL A 345 -12.69 -5.55 -5.12
N LEU A 346 -12.94 -6.84 -4.92
CA LEU A 346 -12.78 -7.49 -3.61
C LEU A 346 -11.31 -7.48 -3.15
N ASP A 347 -10.36 -7.71 -4.04
CA ASP A 347 -8.93 -7.63 -3.72
C ASP A 347 -8.51 -6.22 -3.31
N LYS A 348 -9.02 -5.19 -3.98
CA LYS A 348 -8.80 -3.78 -3.61
C LYS A 348 -9.37 -3.46 -2.23
N VAL A 349 -10.56 -3.95 -1.92
CA VAL A 349 -11.15 -3.81 -0.58
C VAL A 349 -10.28 -4.51 0.47
N MET A 350 -9.84 -5.74 0.21
CA MET A 350 -8.97 -6.48 1.12
C MET A 350 -7.64 -5.79 1.37
N MET A 351 -7.11 -5.11 0.37
CA MET A 351 -5.92 -4.28 0.53
C MET A 351 -6.14 -3.14 1.54
N LEU A 352 -7.26 -2.41 1.46
CA LEU A 352 -7.61 -1.38 2.45
C LEU A 352 -7.87 -1.98 3.83
N PHE A 353 -8.53 -3.13 3.88
CA PHE A 353 -8.80 -3.85 5.12
C PHE A 353 -7.51 -4.22 5.87
N ARG A 354 -6.44 -4.59 5.16
CA ARG A 354 -5.14 -4.89 5.77
C ARG A 354 -4.56 -3.73 6.56
N TYR A 355 -4.80 -2.49 6.12
CA TYR A 355 -4.32 -1.28 6.80
C TYR A 355 -5.12 -0.92 8.07
N LEU A 356 -6.31 -1.50 8.27
CA LEU A 356 -7.12 -1.23 9.44
C LEU A 356 -6.50 -1.85 10.71
N GLN A 357 -6.40 -1.05 11.76
CA GLN A 357 -6.01 -1.51 13.10
C GLN A 357 -7.22 -2.10 13.85
N GLU A 358 -8.42 -1.60 13.61
CA GLU A 358 -9.67 -2.04 14.25
C GLU A 358 -10.47 -2.96 13.31
N LYS A 359 -9.93 -4.14 12.99
CA LYS A 359 -10.58 -5.12 12.11
C LYS A 359 -11.86 -5.72 12.72
N ASP A 360 -11.93 -5.80 14.04
CA ASP A 360 -13.11 -6.25 14.79
C ASP A 360 -14.31 -5.27 14.65
N VAL A 361 -14.04 -3.97 14.53
CA VAL A 361 -15.08 -2.97 14.23
C VAL A 361 -15.63 -3.20 12.82
N PHE A 362 -14.78 -3.43 11.84
CA PHE A 362 -15.21 -3.81 10.49
C PHE A 362 -16.06 -5.09 10.52
N GLU A 363 -15.62 -6.14 11.23
CA GLU A 363 -16.37 -7.40 11.39
C GLU A 363 -17.80 -7.14 11.88
N LYS A 364 -17.94 -6.29 12.90
CA LYS A 364 -19.25 -5.97 13.50
C LYS A 364 -20.19 -5.35 12.48
N TYR A 365 -19.74 -4.32 11.75
CA TYR A 365 -20.55 -3.68 10.72
C TYR A 365 -20.82 -4.59 9.52
N TYR A 366 -19.79 -5.29 9.04
CA TYR A 366 -19.94 -6.24 7.93
C TYR A 366 -20.94 -7.35 8.25
N LYS A 367 -20.90 -7.89 9.48
CA LYS A 367 -21.85 -8.89 9.98
C LYS A 367 -23.28 -8.39 9.94
N GLN A 368 -23.52 -7.14 10.35
CA GLN A 368 -24.85 -6.52 10.27
C GLN A 368 -25.35 -6.37 8.82
N HIS A 369 -24.48 -5.91 7.93
CA HIS A 369 -24.81 -5.74 6.52
C HIS A 369 -25.05 -7.07 5.82
N LEU A 370 -24.22 -8.06 6.07
CA LEU A 370 -24.38 -9.42 5.55
C LEU A 370 -25.71 -10.03 6.01
N ALA A 371 -26.03 -9.92 7.30
CA ALA A 371 -27.31 -10.40 7.82
C ALA A 371 -28.51 -9.79 7.08
N LYS A 372 -28.49 -8.47 6.89
CA LYS A 372 -29.55 -7.76 6.14
C LYS A 372 -29.65 -8.22 4.68
N ARG A 373 -28.52 -8.49 4.01
CA ARG A 373 -28.53 -8.97 2.62
C ARG A 373 -29.05 -10.39 2.52
N LEU A 374 -28.58 -11.30 3.37
CA LEU A 374 -29.00 -12.71 3.37
C LEU A 374 -30.51 -12.84 3.66
N LEU A 375 -31.00 -12.19 4.73
CA LEU A 375 -32.40 -12.26 5.11
C LEU A 375 -33.34 -11.58 4.10
N ALA A 376 -32.86 -10.55 3.41
CA ALA A 376 -33.69 -9.85 2.41
C ALA A 376 -33.58 -10.48 1.00
N GLY A 377 -32.76 -11.51 0.79
CA GLY A 377 -32.50 -12.12 -0.52
C GLY A 377 -31.97 -11.11 -1.55
N LYS A 378 -31.12 -10.15 -1.11
CA LYS A 378 -30.64 -9.04 -1.94
C LYS A 378 -29.15 -9.16 -2.30
N THR A 379 -28.58 -10.32 -2.17
CA THR A 379 -27.21 -10.58 -2.66
C THR A 379 -27.22 -10.68 -4.18
N ILE A 380 -26.21 -10.09 -4.81
CA ILE A 380 -26.04 -10.20 -6.26
C ILE A 380 -25.54 -11.61 -6.63
N SER A 381 -24.60 -12.12 -5.85
CA SER A 381 -23.97 -13.42 -6.05
C SER A 381 -23.54 -13.99 -4.69
N ASP A 382 -23.98 -15.21 -4.39
CA ASP A 382 -23.53 -15.95 -3.22
C ASP A 382 -22.03 -16.28 -3.32
N ASP A 383 -21.51 -16.44 -4.54
CA ASP A 383 -20.10 -16.74 -4.77
C ASP A 383 -19.19 -15.55 -4.44
N ALA A 384 -19.61 -14.32 -4.79
CA ALA A 384 -18.89 -13.11 -4.40
C ALA A 384 -18.84 -12.91 -2.88
N GLU A 385 -19.95 -13.18 -2.19
CA GLU A 385 -19.99 -13.13 -0.71
C GLU A 385 -19.05 -14.18 -0.10
N ARG A 386 -19.07 -15.41 -0.60
CA ARG A 386 -18.19 -16.49 -0.15
C ARG A 386 -16.72 -16.18 -0.45
N SER A 387 -16.40 -15.65 -1.63
CA SER A 387 -15.05 -15.23 -1.99
C SER A 387 -14.50 -14.22 -0.99
N LEU A 388 -15.27 -13.19 -0.64
CA LEU A 388 -14.85 -12.21 0.36
C LEU A 388 -14.60 -12.85 1.74
N ILE A 389 -15.46 -13.78 2.18
CA ILE A 389 -15.28 -14.48 3.46
C ILE A 389 -14.02 -15.34 3.44
N VAL A 390 -13.72 -16.02 2.33
CA VAL A 390 -12.47 -16.78 2.17
C VAL A 390 -11.25 -15.85 2.27
N LYS A 391 -11.30 -14.67 1.63
CA LYS A 391 -10.22 -13.66 1.72
C LYS A 391 -10.05 -13.16 3.17
N LEU A 392 -11.13 -12.84 3.86
CA LEU A 392 -11.11 -12.45 5.29
C LEU A 392 -10.56 -13.57 6.18
N LYS A 393 -10.91 -14.83 5.89
CA LYS A 393 -10.38 -16.01 6.61
C LYS A 393 -8.88 -16.18 6.43
N THR A 394 -8.37 -15.93 5.23
CA THR A 394 -6.94 -15.98 4.93
C THR A 394 -6.16 -14.91 5.71
N GLU A 395 -6.74 -13.71 5.86
CA GLU A 395 -6.09 -12.59 6.56
C GLU A 395 -6.17 -12.69 8.10
N CYS A 396 -7.33 -13.05 8.63
CA CYS A 396 -7.63 -12.99 10.08
C CYS A 396 -7.83 -14.36 10.75
N GLY A 397 -7.87 -15.44 9.96
CA GLY A 397 -8.09 -16.79 10.45
C GLY A 397 -9.56 -17.17 10.68
N TYR A 398 -9.79 -18.45 10.93
CA TYR A 398 -11.13 -19.04 11.07
C TYR A 398 -11.98 -18.41 12.18
N GLN A 399 -11.36 -18.04 13.31
CA GLN A 399 -12.11 -17.47 14.44
C GLN A 399 -12.81 -16.16 14.08
N PHE A 400 -12.25 -15.39 13.12
CA PHE A 400 -12.84 -14.16 12.61
C PHE A 400 -14.08 -14.44 11.74
N THR A 401 -14.02 -15.46 10.90
CA THR A 401 -15.07 -15.74 9.90
C THR A 401 -16.09 -16.78 10.34
N SER A 402 -15.87 -17.52 11.45
CA SER A 402 -16.72 -18.61 11.88
C SER A 402 -18.20 -18.25 12.03
N LYS A 403 -18.47 -17.05 12.55
CA LYS A 403 -19.85 -16.53 12.71
C LYS A 403 -20.47 -16.17 11.36
N LEU A 404 -19.68 -15.62 10.43
CA LEU A 404 -20.12 -15.27 9.07
C LEU A 404 -20.41 -16.54 8.26
N GLU A 405 -19.54 -17.56 8.34
CA GLU A 405 -19.77 -18.86 7.72
C GLU A 405 -20.99 -19.55 8.30
N GLY A 406 -21.21 -19.45 9.62
CA GLY A 406 -22.39 -19.96 10.31
C GLY A 406 -23.69 -19.37 9.77
N MET A 407 -23.71 -18.10 9.37
CA MET A 407 -24.90 -17.48 8.78
C MET A 407 -25.29 -18.12 7.44
N PHE A 408 -24.32 -18.46 6.59
CA PHE A 408 -24.59 -19.18 5.32
C PHE A 408 -25.08 -20.60 5.57
N THR A 409 -24.51 -21.27 6.57
CA THR A 409 -24.95 -22.62 6.97
C THR A 409 -26.42 -22.57 7.45
N ASP A 410 -26.76 -21.59 8.29
CA ASP A 410 -28.13 -21.44 8.79
C ASP A 410 -29.12 -21.17 7.64
N MET A 411 -28.77 -20.35 6.65
CA MET A 411 -29.64 -20.10 5.49
C MET A 411 -29.93 -21.37 4.71
N LYS A 412 -28.90 -22.21 4.46
CA LYS A 412 -29.07 -23.50 3.78
C LYS A 412 -29.91 -24.48 4.62
N THR A 413 -29.56 -24.63 5.90
CA THR A 413 -30.28 -25.52 6.82
C THR A 413 -31.73 -25.07 6.99
N SER A 414 -32.03 -23.76 6.94
CA SER A 414 -33.40 -23.25 7.01
C SER A 414 -34.24 -23.66 5.79
N GLN A 415 -33.65 -23.70 4.59
CA GLN A 415 -34.32 -24.18 3.38
C GLN A 415 -34.67 -25.66 3.53
N ASP A 416 -33.72 -26.49 3.96
CA ASP A 416 -33.95 -27.92 4.18
C ASP A 416 -35.04 -28.16 5.26
N THR A 417 -35.02 -27.38 6.36
CA THR A 417 -36.00 -27.44 7.45
C THR A 417 -37.40 -27.05 6.94
N MET A 418 -37.52 -26.00 6.13
CA MET A 418 -38.81 -25.59 5.56
C MET A 418 -39.35 -26.62 4.58
N GLN A 419 -38.50 -27.24 3.76
CA GLN A 419 -38.94 -28.34 2.89
C GLN A 419 -39.51 -29.49 3.72
N GLY A 420 -38.81 -29.95 4.75
CA GLY A 420 -39.31 -31.00 5.65
C GLY A 420 -40.59 -30.62 6.39
N PHE A 421 -40.74 -29.35 6.79
CA PHE A 421 -41.99 -28.82 7.40
C PHE A 421 -43.17 -28.90 6.45
N HIS A 422 -42.99 -28.47 5.18
CA HIS A 422 -44.02 -28.54 4.16
C HIS A 422 -44.42 -29.99 3.83
N GLU A 423 -43.43 -30.89 3.75
CA GLU A 423 -43.68 -32.32 3.53
C GLU A 423 -44.45 -32.97 4.70
N SER A 424 -44.16 -32.57 5.96
CA SER A 424 -44.80 -33.13 7.14
C SER A 424 -46.25 -32.68 7.31
N LEU A 425 -46.60 -31.47 6.84
CA LEU A 425 -47.98 -30.92 6.99
C LEU A 425 -48.91 -31.32 5.85
N GLY A 426 -48.41 -31.72 4.66
CA GLY A 426 -49.20 -32.20 3.54
C GLY A 426 -50.46 -31.35 3.26
N ALA A 427 -51.64 -32.02 3.27
CA ALA A 427 -52.94 -31.39 3.03
C ALA A 427 -53.50 -30.59 4.21
N GLU A 428 -52.91 -30.62 5.40
CA GLU A 428 -53.40 -29.93 6.61
C GLU A 428 -53.22 -28.40 6.58
N LEU A 429 -52.52 -27.88 5.58
CA LEU A 429 -52.31 -26.41 5.46
C LEU A 429 -53.56 -25.65 5.04
N GLY A 430 -54.56 -26.28 4.38
CA GLY A 430 -55.84 -25.70 4.01
C GLY A 430 -55.78 -24.23 3.62
N ASP A 431 -56.68 -23.40 4.16
CA ASP A 431 -56.74 -21.94 3.98
C ASP A 431 -55.77 -21.16 4.91
N SER A 432 -54.84 -21.84 5.61
CA SER A 432 -53.92 -21.18 6.51
C SER A 432 -52.90 -20.32 5.72
N PRO A 433 -52.43 -19.19 6.29
CA PRO A 433 -51.39 -18.38 5.68
C PRO A 433 -50.10 -19.16 5.41
N SER A 434 -49.48 -18.97 4.26
CA SER A 434 -48.17 -19.58 3.98
C SER A 434 -47.09 -18.96 4.88
N LEU A 435 -46.30 -19.80 5.51
CA LEU A 435 -45.19 -19.41 6.40
C LEU A 435 -43.86 -19.90 5.86
N THR A 436 -42.91 -19.01 5.79
CA THR A 436 -41.49 -19.33 5.55
C THR A 436 -40.66 -18.88 6.75
N VAL A 437 -39.92 -19.79 7.36
CA VAL A 437 -39.11 -19.52 8.55
C VAL A 437 -37.63 -19.68 8.20
N GLN A 438 -36.82 -18.72 8.63
CA GLN A 438 -35.39 -18.80 8.62
C GLN A 438 -34.89 -19.01 10.05
N VAL A 439 -34.32 -20.17 10.33
CA VAL A 439 -33.83 -20.52 11.65
C VAL A 439 -32.41 -20.02 11.80
N LEU A 440 -32.19 -19.13 12.77
CA LEU A 440 -30.93 -18.42 12.99
C LEU A 440 -30.27 -18.92 14.28
N THR A 441 -28.99 -19.29 14.21
CA THR A 441 -28.23 -19.70 15.40
C THR A 441 -27.83 -18.49 16.24
N THR A 442 -28.23 -18.50 17.52
CA THR A 442 -27.87 -17.46 18.49
C THR A 442 -26.35 -17.29 18.55
N GLY A 443 -25.85 -16.05 18.49
CA GLY A 443 -24.42 -15.72 18.50
C GLY A 443 -23.78 -15.63 17.12
N SER A 444 -24.26 -16.32 16.09
CA SER A 444 -23.82 -16.14 14.71
C SER A 444 -24.43 -14.89 14.07
N TRP A 445 -25.68 -14.59 14.36
CA TRP A 445 -26.40 -13.44 13.82
C TRP A 445 -26.33 -12.22 14.74
N PRO A 446 -26.39 -10.98 14.20
CA PRO A 446 -26.42 -9.76 15.00
C PRO A 446 -27.84 -9.48 15.55
N THR A 447 -28.51 -10.54 16.02
CA THR A 447 -29.85 -10.43 16.60
C THR A 447 -29.74 -9.95 18.03
N GLN A 448 -30.60 -8.96 18.38
CA GLN A 448 -30.83 -8.56 19.77
C GLN A 448 -32.04 -9.30 20.29
N PRO A 449 -32.12 -9.62 21.58
CA PRO A 449 -33.37 -10.03 22.18
C PRO A 449 -34.39 -8.92 21.92
N SER A 450 -35.35 -9.12 21.02
CA SER A 450 -36.46 -8.19 20.83
C SER A 450 -37.56 -8.56 21.81
N ALA A 451 -38.27 -7.52 22.30
CA ALA A 451 -39.52 -7.75 22.97
C ALA A 451 -40.47 -8.50 22.02
N THR A 452 -41.15 -9.50 22.52
CA THR A 452 -42.17 -10.21 21.75
C THR A 452 -43.36 -9.27 21.48
N CYS A 453 -43.81 -9.19 20.23
CA CYS A 453 -45.07 -8.52 19.91
C CYS A 453 -46.20 -9.55 19.82
N ASN A 454 -47.45 -9.09 20.01
CA ASN A 454 -48.63 -9.91 19.81
C ASN A 454 -48.88 -10.13 18.32
N LEU A 455 -48.73 -11.35 17.86
CA LEU A 455 -49.04 -11.73 16.47
C LEU A 455 -50.56 -11.95 16.31
N PRO A 456 -51.15 -11.66 15.12
CA PRO A 456 -52.50 -12.05 14.79
C PRO A 456 -52.76 -13.56 14.99
N ALA A 457 -53.94 -13.93 15.42
CA ALA A 457 -54.29 -15.34 15.79
C ALA A 457 -54.02 -16.33 14.65
N GLU A 458 -54.29 -15.93 13.41
CA GLU A 458 -54.07 -16.73 12.21
C GLU A 458 -52.58 -17.07 11.99
N ILE A 459 -51.72 -16.08 12.25
CA ILE A 459 -50.25 -16.22 12.12
C ILE A 459 -49.69 -17.03 13.30
N LEU A 460 -50.20 -16.75 14.52
CA LEU A 460 -49.76 -17.47 15.73
C LEU A 460 -50.00 -18.98 15.60
N GLY A 461 -51.14 -19.39 15.04
CA GLY A 461 -51.47 -20.81 14.85
C GLY A 461 -50.47 -21.54 13.94
N VAL A 462 -50.04 -20.91 12.85
CA VAL A 462 -49.05 -21.50 11.94
C VAL A 462 -47.63 -21.50 12.56
N CYS A 463 -47.30 -20.44 13.30
CA CYS A 463 -46.04 -20.36 14.04
C CYS A 463 -45.91 -21.47 15.10
N GLU A 464 -46.99 -21.80 15.83
CA GLU A 464 -46.96 -22.90 16.81
C GLU A 464 -46.88 -24.29 16.15
N LYS A 465 -47.48 -24.50 14.96
CA LYS A 465 -47.30 -25.71 14.18
C LYS A 465 -45.79 -25.88 13.78
N PHE A 466 -45.13 -24.82 13.29
CA PHE A 466 -43.73 -24.86 12.98
C PHE A 466 -42.85 -25.13 14.22
N ARG A 467 -43.18 -24.46 15.32
CA ARG A 467 -42.46 -24.67 16.60
C ARG A 467 -42.53 -26.11 17.05
N SER A 468 -43.71 -26.74 17.03
CA SER A 468 -43.92 -28.16 17.41
C SER A 468 -43.12 -29.08 16.48
N TYR A 469 -43.17 -28.85 15.17
CA TYR A 469 -42.38 -29.58 14.19
C TYR A 469 -40.86 -29.49 14.47
N TYR A 470 -40.36 -28.26 14.65
CA TYR A 470 -38.94 -28.00 14.81
C TYR A 470 -38.39 -28.60 16.11
N LEU A 471 -39.11 -28.46 17.23
CA LEU A 471 -38.71 -29.00 18.52
C LEU A 471 -38.85 -30.54 18.59
N GLY A 472 -39.80 -31.11 17.84
CA GLY A 472 -39.90 -32.57 17.67
C GLY A 472 -38.74 -33.18 16.87
N THR A 473 -38.27 -32.45 15.89
CA THR A 473 -37.12 -32.90 15.05
C THR A 473 -35.76 -32.64 15.69
N HIS A 474 -35.66 -31.62 16.56
CA HIS A 474 -34.37 -31.21 17.17
C HIS A 474 -34.47 -31.19 18.69
N THR A 475 -33.90 -32.21 19.32
CA THR A 475 -33.84 -32.32 20.80
C THR A 475 -32.80 -31.36 21.40
N GLY A 476 -33.15 -30.75 22.55
CA GLY A 476 -32.23 -29.88 23.31
C GLY A 476 -32.07 -28.44 22.76
N ARG A 477 -32.91 -28.04 21.78
CA ARG A 477 -32.89 -26.68 21.25
C ARG A 477 -34.04 -25.86 21.85
N ARG A 478 -33.85 -24.52 21.90
CA ARG A 478 -34.89 -23.53 22.27
C ARG A 478 -35.14 -22.63 21.08
N LEU A 479 -36.39 -22.42 20.71
CA LEU A 479 -36.81 -21.55 19.62
C LEU A 479 -37.46 -20.29 20.17
N SER A 480 -37.01 -19.11 19.67
CA SER A 480 -37.61 -17.81 19.95
C SER A 480 -37.88 -17.05 18.65
N TRP A 481 -39.02 -16.35 18.57
CA TRP A 481 -39.39 -15.59 17.39
C TRP A 481 -38.71 -14.21 17.39
N GLN A 482 -38.16 -13.81 16.23
CA GLN A 482 -37.58 -12.47 15.99
C GLN A 482 -38.55 -11.66 15.12
N THR A 483 -39.61 -11.16 15.72
CA THR A 483 -40.73 -10.49 15.02
C THR A 483 -40.33 -9.16 14.36
N ASN A 484 -39.26 -8.51 14.85
CA ASN A 484 -38.74 -7.27 14.28
C ASN A 484 -38.05 -7.44 12.91
N MET A 485 -37.71 -8.66 12.50
CA MET A 485 -36.95 -8.94 11.28
C MET A 485 -37.81 -9.55 10.16
N GLY A 486 -39.01 -9.98 10.43
CA GLY A 486 -39.92 -10.63 9.47
C GLY A 486 -40.60 -9.68 8.51
N THR A 487 -41.11 -10.25 7.40
CA THR A 487 -41.96 -9.55 6.41
C THR A 487 -43.20 -10.37 6.11
N ALA A 488 -44.24 -9.70 5.63
CA ALA A 488 -45.50 -10.34 5.23
C ALA A 488 -46.04 -9.73 3.94
N ASP A 489 -46.74 -10.55 3.16
CA ASP A 489 -47.53 -10.10 2.01
C ASP A 489 -49.00 -10.13 2.38
N LEU A 490 -49.64 -8.97 2.42
CA LEU A 490 -51.05 -8.78 2.78
C LEU A 490 -51.89 -8.47 1.53
N LYS A 491 -52.99 -9.19 1.34
CA LYS A 491 -54.02 -8.83 0.37
C LYS A 491 -54.93 -7.78 1.01
N ALA A 492 -54.94 -6.56 0.49
CA ALA A 492 -55.71 -5.44 1.00
C ALA A 492 -56.69 -4.94 -0.05
N ILE A 493 -57.90 -4.56 0.40
CA ILE A 493 -58.96 -3.97 -0.43
C ILE A 493 -59.20 -2.57 0.08
N PHE A 494 -59.05 -1.56 -0.78
CA PHE A 494 -59.24 -0.16 -0.45
C PHE A 494 -60.44 0.44 -1.20
N GLY A 495 -61.18 1.34 -0.56
CA GLY A 495 -62.25 2.17 -1.15
C GLY A 495 -63.15 1.46 -2.15
N LYS A 496 -63.10 1.86 -3.43
CA LYS A 496 -63.98 1.34 -4.51
C LYS A 496 -63.66 -0.12 -4.94
N GLY A 497 -63.14 -0.96 -4.04
CA GLY A 497 -62.82 -2.37 -4.34
C GLY A 497 -61.44 -2.58 -5.00
N GLN A 498 -60.55 -1.62 -4.93
CA GLN A 498 -59.19 -1.76 -5.44
C GLN A 498 -58.38 -2.75 -4.61
N LYS A 499 -57.95 -3.83 -5.26
CA LYS A 499 -57.17 -4.91 -4.64
C LYS A 499 -55.69 -4.66 -4.85
N HIS A 500 -54.92 -4.70 -3.76
CA HIS A 500 -53.50 -4.60 -3.76
C HIS A 500 -52.88 -5.70 -2.89
N GLU A 501 -51.69 -6.12 -3.22
CA GLU A 501 -50.85 -6.94 -2.36
C GLU A 501 -49.75 -6.04 -1.74
N LEU A 502 -49.81 -5.89 -0.42
CA LEU A 502 -48.89 -5.04 0.34
C LEU A 502 -47.79 -5.88 0.94
N ASN A 503 -46.52 -5.65 0.51
CA ASN A 503 -45.33 -6.21 1.18
C ASN A 503 -44.93 -5.30 2.32
N VAL A 504 -45.06 -5.79 3.55
CA VAL A 504 -44.89 -5.04 4.81
C VAL A 504 -43.98 -5.76 5.78
N SER A 505 -43.45 -5.08 6.79
CA SER A 505 -42.76 -5.75 7.91
C SER A 505 -43.79 -6.44 8.83
N THR A 506 -43.29 -7.38 9.67
CA THR A 506 -44.17 -8.05 10.66
C THR A 506 -44.87 -7.04 11.57
N TYR A 507 -44.19 -6.00 12.05
CA TYR A 507 -44.80 -4.96 12.87
C TYR A 507 -45.88 -4.18 12.11
N GLN A 508 -45.61 -3.82 10.84
CA GLN A 508 -46.64 -3.18 9.99
C GLN A 508 -47.85 -4.11 9.75
N MET A 509 -47.61 -5.42 9.58
CA MET A 509 -48.68 -6.42 9.47
C MET A 509 -49.54 -6.44 10.74
N CYS A 510 -48.93 -6.55 11.93
CA CYS A 510 -49.65 -6.56 13.20
C CYS A 510 -50.52 -5.34 13.35
N VAL A 511 -50.04 -4.14 13.02
CA VAL A 511 -50.82 -2.90 13.08
C VAL A 511 -51.94 -2.91 12.05
N LEU A 512 -51.67 -3.27 10.78
CA LEU A 512 -52.70 -3.26 9.73
C LEU A 512 -53.82 -4.26 9.96
N MET A 513 -53.54 -5.42 10.53
CA MET A 513 -54.53 -6.45 10.83
C MET A 513 -55.56 -6.01 11.89
N LEU A 514 -55.20 -5.06 12.78
CA LEU A 514 -56.15 -4.50 13.75
C LEU A 514 -57.32 -3.76 13.08
N PHE A 515 -57.09 -3.16 11.92
CA PHE A 515 -58.09 -2.43 11.15
C PHE A 515 -59.11 -3.32 10.43
N ASN A 516 -58.98 -4.65 10.52
CA ASN A 516 -60.06 -5.56 10.11
C ASN A 516 -61.27 -5.50 11.06
N ASN A 517 -61.05 -5.11 12.32
CA ASN A 517 -62.09 -5.11 13.37
C ASN A 517 -62.46 -3.72 13.88
N ALA A 518 -61.74 -2.67 13.42
CA ALA A 518 -61.94 -1.29 13.87
C ALA A 518 -61.61 -0.29 12.76
N ASP A 519 -62.47 0.67 12.52
CA ASP A 519 -62.27 1.70 11.49
C ASP A 519 -61.27 2.78 11.93
N ARG A 520 -61.15 3.00 13.25
CA ARG A 520 -60.27 4.02 13.84
C ARG A 520 -59.70 3.52 15.17
N LEU A 521 -58.39 3.70 15.35
CA LEU A 521 -57.67 3.33 16.56
C LEU A 521 -56.72 4.44 17.00
N SER A 522 -56.63 4.68 18.32
CA SER A 522 -55.62 5.58 18.89
C SER A 522 -54.26 4.91 19.00
N TYR A 523 -53.22 5.72 19.15
CA TYR A 523 -51.85 5.20 19.39
C TYR A 523 -51.81 4.22 20.57
N LYS A 524 -52.46 4.56 21.70
CA LYS A 524 -52.51 3.74 22.92
C LYS A 524 -53.19 2.40 22.70
N GLU A 525 -54.31 2.38 21.96
CA GLU A 525 -55.01 1.13 21.63
C GLU A 525 -54.16 0.22 20.75
N ILE A 526 -53.44 0.79 19.76
CA ILE A 526 -52.54 0.04 18.92
C ILE A 526 -51.35 -0.50 19.73
N GLU A 527 -50.75 0.31 20.62
CA GLU A 527 -49.66 -0.07 21.50
C GLU A 527 -50.04 -1.24 22.41
N GLN A 528 -51.22 -1.14 23.07
CA GLN A 528 -51.76 -2.20 23.96
C GLN A 528 -52.09 -3.49 23.21
N ALA A 529 -52.65 -3.40 22.01
CA ALA A 529 -53.04 -4.55 21.22
C ALA A 529 -51.82 -5.30 20.64
N THR A 530 -50.81 -4.58 20.21
CA THR A 530 -49.65 -5.16 19.51
C THR A 530 -48.46 -5.45 20.44
N GLU A 531 -48.35 -4.75 21.58
CA GLU A 531 -47.21 -4.79 22.48
C GLU A 531 -45.84 -4.53 21.77
N ILE A 532 -45.87 -3.79 20.66
CA ILE A 532 -44.67 -3.39 19.94
C ILE A 532 -43.94 -2.30 20.77
N PRO A 533 -42.59 -2.38 20.93
CA PRO A 533 -41.85 -1.33 21.63
C PRO A 533 -42.15 0.05 21.08
N ALA A 534 -42.35 1.04 21.96
CA ALA A 534 -42.79 2.39 21.60
C ALA A 534 -41.97 3.06 20.49
N SER A 535 -40.63 2.88 20.50
CA SER A 535 -39.74 3.42 19.47
C SER A 535 -40.02 2.79 18.09
N ASP A 536 -40.21 1.49 18.04
CA ASP A 536 -40.48 0.74 16.81
C ASP A 536 -41.90 0.98 16.32
N LEU A 537 -42.89 1.08 17.25
CA LEU A 537 -44.27 1.41 16.90
C LEU A 537 -44.37 2.80 16.27
N LYS A 538 -43.69 3.82 16.81
CA LYS A 538 -43.66 5.17 16.23
C LYS A 538 -43.10 5.15 14.81
N ARG A 539 -42.01 4.46 14.58
CA ARG A 539 -41.41 4.28 13.24
C ARG A 539 -42.34 3.52 12.29
N CYS A 540 -43.01 2.48 12.79
CA CYS A 540 -43.96 1.70 12.04
C CYS A 540 -45.16 2.57 11.57
N LEU A 541 -45.81 3.26 12.48
CA LEU A 541 -46.94 4.17 12.19
C LEU A 541 -46.52 5.32 11.28
N GLN A 542 -45.33 5.89 11.48
CA GLN A 542 -44.80 6.92 10.61
C GLN A 542 -44.62 6.42 9.16
N SER A 543 -44.19 5.18 8.96
CA SER A 543 -44.06 4.57 7.64
C SER A 543 -45.41 4.28 6.97
N LEU A 544 -46.44 3.96 7.75
CA LEU A 544 -47.79 3.64 7.25
C LEU A 544 -48.64 4.87 6.98
N ALA A 545 -48.51 5.93 7.81
CA ALA A 545 -49.39 7.09 7.78
C ALA A 545 -48.74 8.38 7.24
N CYS A 546 -47.44 8.56 7.36
CA CYS A 546 -46.75 9.81 7.05
C CYS A 546 -45.91 9.76 5.76
N ALA A 547 -45.99 8.70 4.96
CA ALA A 547 -45.31 8.58 3.70
C ALA A 547 -45.91 9.52 2.63
N ARG A 548 -45.06 10.26 1.90
CA ARG A 548 -45.52 11.27 0.92
C ARG A 548 -46.38 10.72 -0.22
N VAL A 549 -46.25 9.48 -0.62
CA VAL A 549 -46.85 8.92 -1.85
C VAL A 549 -47.64 7.63 -1.61
N LYS A 550 -47.42 6.91 -0.51
CA LYS A 550 -47.98 5.57 -0.27
C LYS A 550 -48.51 5.40 1.16
N SER A 551 -49.22 6.39 1.67
CA SER A 551 -49.83 6.27 3.00
C SER A 551 -51.03 5.35 2.98
N VAL A 552 -50.89 4.19 3.62
CA VAL A 552 -51.93 3.18 3.77
C VAL A 552 -52.91 3.55 4.88
N LEU A 553 -52.40 4.25 5.89
CA LEU A 553 -53.19 4.81 6.99
C LEU A 553 -53.26 6.35 6.89
N ARG A 554 -54.31 6.93 7.49
CA ARG A 554 -54.45 8.38 7.72
C ARG A 554 -54.22 8.65 9.20
N LYS A 555 -53.50 9.70 9.50
CA LYS A 555 -53.21 10.17 10.86
C LYS A 555 -54.01 11.43 11.15
N GLU A 556 -54.60 11.51 12.33
CA GLU A 556 -55.28 12.69 12.86
C GLU A 556 -54.69 13.04 14.24
N PRO A 557 -54.19 14.27 14.42
CA PRO A 557 -54.05 15.37 13.46
C PRO A 557 -52.95 15.09 12.40
N ILE A 558 -53.05 15.73 11.24
CA ILE A 558 -52.07 15.58 10.16
C ILE A 558 -50.70 16.15 10.63
N GLY A 559 -49.67 15.34 10.55
CA GLY A 559 -48.30 15.73 10.96
C GLY A 559 -47.30 14.63 10.65
N ARG A 560 -46.00 14.95 10.77
CA ARG A 560 -44.90 14.00 10.52
C ARG A 560 -44.56 13.17 11.76
N ASP A 561 -44.68 13.76 12.92
CA ASP A 561 -44.31 13.14 14.18
C ASP A 561 -45.51 12.41 14.78
N ILE A 562 -45.26 11.31 15.46
CA ILE A 562 -46.27 10.49 16.11
C ILE A 562 -46.30 10.82 17.59
N ALA A 563 -47.49 11.35 18.04
CA ALA A 563 -47.77 11.63 19.44
C ALA A 563 -48.70 10.55 20.03
N GLU A 564 -48.75 10.46 21.35
CA GLU A 564 -49.55 9.46 22.06
C GLU A 564 -51.06 9.69 21.94
N ASP A 565 -51.48 10.91 21.58
CA ASP A 565 -52.88 11.29 21.39
C ASP A 565 -53.37 11.16 19.94
N ASP A 566 -52.49 10.73 19.04
CA ASP A 566 -52.81 10.57 17.63
C ASP A 566 -53.75 9.39 17.39
N ALA A 567 -54.65 9.56 16.41
CA ALA A 567 -55.57 8.52 15.96
C ALA A 567 -55.25 8.15 14.49
N PHE A 568 -55.52 6.91 14.15
CA PHE A 568 -55.24 6.34 12.83
C PHE A 568 -56.51 5.68 12.28
N SER A 569 -56.71 5.80 10.95
CA SER A 569 -57.76 5.14 10.19
C SER A 569 -57.23 4.66 8.85
N VAL A 570 -57.92 3.71 8.22
CA VAL A 570 -57.56 3.22 6.87
C VAL A 570 -57.72 4.36 5.86
N ASN A 571 -56.76 4.47 4.92
CA ASN A 571 -56.85 5.46 3.86
C ASN A 571 -57.57 4.90 2.64
N ASP A 572 -58.91 5.08 2.59
CA ASP A 572 -59.75 4.65 1.47
C ASP A 572 -59.37 5.27 0.11
N LYS A 573 -58.61 6.38 0.13
CA LYS A 573 -58.12 7.04 -1.08
C LYS A 573 -56.78 6.49 -1.56
N PHE A 574 -56.24 5.44 -0.90
CA PHE A 574 -55.04 4.81 -1.32
C PHE A 574 -55.19 4.20 -2.72
N SER A 575 -54.30 4.56 -3.64
CA SER A 575 -54.27 3.95 -4.95
C SER A 575 -52.81 3.83 -5.43
N SER A 576 -52.53 2.78 -6.17
CA SER A 576 -51.23 2.55 -6.76
C SER A 576 -51.38 1.97 -8.18
N LYS A 577 -50.49 2.35 -9.10
CA LYS A 577 -50.44 1.74 -10.44
C LYS A 577 -49.99 0.26 -10.41
N LEU A 578 -49.34 -0.15 -9.33
CA LEU A 578 -48.82 -1.51 -9.15
C LEU A 578 -49.78 -2.31 -8.28
N TYR A 579 -50.03 -3.56 -8.67
CA TYR A 579 -50.79 -4.50 -7.84
C TYR A 579 -50.02 -4.84 -6.57
N LYS A 580 -48.71 -5.20 -6.69
CA LYS A 580 -47.81 -5.49 -5.57
C LYS A 580 -47.12 -4.20 -5.14
N VAL A 581 -47.38 -3.74 -3.94
CA VAL A 581 -46.87 -2.49 -3.38
C VAL A 581 -46.04 -2.77 -2.16
N ARG A 582 -44.75 -2.43 -2.25
CA ARG A 582 -43.88 -2.49 -1.07
C ARG A 582 -44.04 -1.23 -0.24
N ILE A 583 -44.38 -1.39 1.03
CA ILE A 583 -44.37 -0.33 2.02
C ILE A 583 -42.97 -0.27 2.65
N SER A 584 -42.28 0.80 2.36
CA SER A 584 -40.94 0.97 2.94
C SER A 584 -41.07 1.22 4.44
N THR A 585 -40.34 0.49 5.24
CA THR A 585 -40.11 0.92 6.63
C THR A 585 -39.36 2.26 6.56
N VAL A 586 -39.61 3.17 7.51
CA VAL A 586 -38.70 4.32 7.69
C VAL A 586 -37.35 3.70 7.95
N ALA A 587 -36.50 3.75 6.93
CA ALA A 587 -35.14 3.30 7.08
C ALA A 587 -34.60 4.07 8.28
N ALA A 588 -34.01 3.37 9.23
CA ALA A 588 -33.05 4.00 10.12
C ALA A 588 -32.04 4.66 9.16
N GLN A 589 -32.23 5.97 8.92
CA GLN A 589 -31.22 6.78 8.28
C GLN A 589 -29.95 6.46 9.04
N ARG A 590 -28.87 6.07 8.32
CA ARG A 590 -27.51 5.84 8.83
C ARG A 590 -27.49 5.79 10.36
N GLU A 591 -26.98 4.73 10.96
CA GLU A 591 -26.92 4.63 12.43
C GLU A 591 -26.72 6.02 13.01
N SER A 592 -27.62 6.46 13.89
CA SER A 592 -27.49 7.77 14.52
C SER A 592 -26.19 7.79 15.35
N GLU A 593 -25.63 8.96 15.61
CA GLU A 593 -24.45 9.09 16.50
C GLU A 593 -24.55 8.25 17.79
N PRO A 594 -25.71 8.19 18.48
CA PRO A 594 -25.88 7.30 19.64
C PRO A 594 -25.79 5.81 19.31
N GLU A 595 -26.31 5.36 18.15
CA GLU A 595 -26.26 3.96 17.73
C GLU A 595 -24.81 3.55 17.38
N ASN A 596 -24.04 4.43 16.76
CA ASN A 596 -22.63 4.23 16.51
C ASN A 596 -21.80 4.13 17.80
N GLN A 597 -22.13 4.97 18.80
CA GLN A 597 -21.49 4.89 20.11
C GLN A 597 -21.83 3.58 20.83
N GLU A 598 -23.07 3.12 20.75
CA GLU A 598 -23.48 1.83 21.32
C GLU A 598 -22.77 0.65 20.65
N THR A 599 -22.64 0.68 19.31
CA THR A 599 -21.89 -0.35 18.57
C THR A 599 -20.44 -0.39 19.01
N ARG A 600 -19.79 0.76 19.19
CA ARG A 600 -18.41 0.85 19.69
C ARG A 600 -18.26 0.37 21.12
N GLN A 601 -19.17 0.73 22.01
CA GLN A 601 -19.18 0.23 23.40
C GLN A 601 -19.27 -1.29 23.43
N ARG A 602 -20.10 -1.90 22.60
CA ARG A 602 -20.21 -3.36 22.48
C ARG A 602 -18.91 -4.00 21.98
N VAL A 603 -18.22 -3.36 21.01
CA VAL A 603 -16.90 -3.84 20.57
C VAL A 603 -15.89 -3.79 21.71
N GLU A 604 -15.86 -2.70 22.48
CA GLU A 604 -14.98 -2.58 23.66
C GLU A 604 -15.28 -3.64 24.74
N GLU A 605 -16.57 -3.94 24.98
CA GLU A 605 -16.96 -5.02 25.89
C GLU A 605 -16.52 -6.41 25.35
N ASP A 606 -16.68 -6.66 24.06
CA ASP A 606 -16.25 -7.90 23.39
C ASP A 606 -14.72 -8.09 23.39
N ARG A 607 -13.95 -6.99 23.44
CA ARG A 607 -12.46 -7.03 23.53
C ARG A 607 -11.95 -7.50 24.89
N LYS A 608 -12.67 -7.17 25.98
CA LYS A 608 -12.23 -7.49 27.36
C LYS A 608 -11.98 -8.99 27.58
N PRO A 609 -12.92 -9.91 27.26
CA PRO A 609 -12.69 -11.35 27.39
C PRO A 609 -11.56 -11.87 26.47
N GLN A 610 -11.40 -11.27 25.28
CA GLN A 610 -10.34 -11.65 24.34
C GLN A 610 -8.95 -11.29 24.89
N ILE A 611 -8.81 -10.12 25.51
CA ILE A 611 -7.58 -9.70 26.18
C ILE A 611 -7.28 -10.61 27.37
N GLU A 612 -8.27 -10.93 28.22
CA GLU A 612 -8.11 -11.86 29.36
C GLU A 612 -7.67 -13.25 28.89
N ALA A 613 -8.32 -13.78 27.84
CA ALA A 613 -7.95 -15.07 27.27
C ALA A 613 -6.52 -15.09 26.69
N ALA A 614 -6.07 -13.98 26.09
CA ALA A 614 -4.70 -13.83 25.61
C ALA A 614 -3.71 -13.81 26.79
N ILE A 615 -3.98 -13.02 27.84
CA ILE A 615 -3.15 -12.95 29.04
C ILE A 615 -3.03 -14.36 29.68
N VAL A 616 -4.14 -15.06 29.85
CA VAL A 616 -4.16 -16.41 30.45
C VAL A 616 -3.34 -17.40 29.60
N ARG A 617 -3.48 -17.40 28.27
CA ARG A 617 -2.68 -18.26 27.39
C ARG A 617 -1.19 -18.01 27.52
N ILE A 618 -0.79 -16.73 27.52
CA ILE A 618 0.61 -16.33 27.68
C ILE A 618 1.15 -16.77 29.04
N MET A 619 0.45 -16.44 30.11
CA MET A 619 0.88 -16.73 31.47
C MET A 619 0.89 -18.25 31.76
N LYS A 620 -0.06 -19.00 31.22
CA LYS A 620 -0.07 -20.46 31.31
C LYS A 620 1.17 -21.08 30.64
N SER A 621 1.61 -20.53 29.54
CA SER A 621 2.80 -20.99 28.80
C SER A 621 4.12 -20.56 29.47
N ARG A 622 4.20 -19.29 29.93
CA ARG A 622 5.44 -18.68 30.43
C ARG A 622 5.65 -18.89 31.93
N ARG A 623 4.58 -19.09 32.69
CA ARG A 623 4.51 -19.24 34.14
C ARG A 623 4.81 -17.99 34.93
N VAL A 624 5.88 -17.25 34.61
CA VAL A 624 6.28 -15.99 35.25
C VAL A 624 6.72 -15.00 34.18
N LEU A 625 6.18 -13.78 34.19
CA LEU A 625 6.55 -12.68 33.28
C LEU A 625 6.40 -11.33 33.98
N ASP A 626 7.17 -10.35 33.52
CA ASP A 626 6.99 -8.96 33.91
C ASP A 626 5.87 -8.28 33.09
N HIS A 627 5.43 -7.12 33.61
CA HIS A 627 4.33 -6.35 33.02
C HIS A 627 4.55 -6.00 31.54
N ASN A 628 5.74 -5.51 31.19
CA ASN A 628 6.02 -5.04 29.84
C ASN A 628 6.01 -6.17 28.83
N ASN A 629 6.56 -7.32 29.19
CA ASN A 629 6.55 -8.50 28.36
C ASN A 629 5.14 -9.09 28.18
N ILE A 630 4.30 -9.09 29.23
CA ILE A 630 2.88 -9.48 29.10
C ILE A 630 2.19 -8.55 28.10
N VAL A 631 2.33 -7.22 28.25
CA VAL A 631 1.72 -6.25 27.34
C VAL A 631 2.19 -6.45 25.90
N ALA A 632 3.50 -6.63 25.68
CA ALA A 632 4.07 -6.84 24.36
C ALA A 632 3.56 -8.14 23.70
N GLU A 633 3.53 -9.25 24.45
CA GLU A 633 3.03 -10.52 23.91
C GLU A 633 1.51 -10.49 23.65
N VAL A 634 0.71 -9.81 24.49
CA VAL A 634 -0.73 -9.62 24.27
C VAL A 634 -0.98 -8.81 23.00
N ILE A 635 -0.25 -7.69 22.82
CA ILE A 635 -0.35 -6.87 21.60
C ILE A 635 0.00 -7.74 20.39
N LYS A 636 1.09 -8.48 20.43
CA LYS A 636 1.51 -9.37 19.34
C LYS A 636 0.47 -10.43 18.97
N GLN A 637 -0.23 -11.00 19.95
CA GLN A 637 -1.28 -11.99 19.68
C GLN A 637 -2.56 -11.39 19.09
N LEU A 638 -2.93 -10.16 19.48
CA LEU A 638 -4.21 -9.56 19.12
C LEU A 638 -4.12 -8.55 17.97
N GLN A 639 -2.92 -8.10 17.59
CA GLN A 639 -2.72 -7.09 16.54
C GLN A 639 -3.32 -7.45 15.18
N SER A 640 -3.51 -8.73 14.89
CA SER A 640 -4.18 -9.17 13.65
C SER A 640 -5.69 -8.87 13.63
N ARG A 641 -6.29 -8.55 14.79
CA ARG A 641 -7.72 -8.29 14.94
C ARG A 641 -8.00 -6.86 15.40
N PHE A 642 -7.30 -6.40 16.44
CA PHE A 642 -7.34 -5.04 16.95
C PHE A 642 -6.07 -4.74 17.75
N LEU A 643 -5.75 -3.45 17.90
CA LEU A 643 -4.62 -3.01 18.72
C LEU A 643 -5.12 -2.77 20.16
N PRO A 644 -4.81 -3.65 21.13
CA PRO A 644 -5.30 -3.49 22.50
C PRO A 644 -4.61 -2.32 23.20
N ASN A 645 -5.40 -1.52 23.93
CA ASN A 645 -4.87 -0.41 24.72
C ASN A 645 -4.12 -0.95 25.96
N PRO A 646 -2.85 -0.56 26.20
CA PRO A 646 -2.07 -0.99 27.36
C PRO A 646 -2.76 -0.72 28.71
N VAL A 647 -3.52 0.37 28.82
CA VAL A 647 -4.29 0.69 30.04
C VAL A 647 -5.40 -0.35 30.28
N VAL A 648 -6.06 -0.81 29.22
CA VAL A 648 -7.08 -1.87 29.30
C VAL A 648 -6.44 -3.21 29.67
N ILE A 649 -5.28 -3.54 29.05
CA ILE A 649 -4.53 -4.76 29.41
C ILE A 649 -4.21 -4.75 30.89
N LYS A 650 -3.70 -3.64 31.44
CA LYS A 650 -3.40 -3.51 32.87
C LYS A 650 -4.64 -3.75 33.73
N LYS A 651 -5.79 -3.15 33.39
CA LYS A 651 -7.05 -3.37 34.11
C LYS A 651 -7.50 -4.84 34.07
N ARG A 652 -7.27 -5.53 32.95
CA ARG A 652 -7.60 -6.96 32.84
C ARG A 652 -6.64 -7.85 33.62
N ILE A 653 -5.34 -7.50 33.72
CA ILE A 653 -4.39 -8.17 34.61
C ILE A 653 -4.87 -8.07 36.07
N GLU A 654 -5.24 -6.86 36.54
CA GLU A 654 -5.74 -6.69 37.91
C GLU A 654 -7.03 -7.51 38.14
N SER A 655 -7.97 -7.52 37.18
CA SER A 655 -9.17 -8.35 37.26
C SER A 655 -8.86 -9.85 37.34
N LEU A 656 -7.81 -10.33 36.65
CA LEU A 656 -7.37 -11.73 36.74
C LEU A 656 -6.68 -12.05 38.06
N ILE A 657 -6.04 -11.07 38.70
CA ILE A 657 -5.48 -11.20 40.05
C ILE A 657 -6.62 -11.31 41.07
N GLU A 658 -7.65 -10.46 40.99
CA GLU A 658 -8.82 -10.50 41.86
C GLU A 658 -9.57 -11.83 41.78
N ARG A 659 -9.56 -12.48 40.61
CA ARG A 659 -10.16 -13.81 40.37
C ARG A 659 -9.20 -14.98 40.58
N GLU A 660 -8.02 -14.75 41.16
CA GLU A 660 -7.02 -15.78 41.53
C GLU A 660 -6.45 -16.60 40.35
N PHE A 661 -6.50 -16.07 39.11
CA PHE A 661 -5.79 -16.67 37.98
C PHE A 661 -4.31 -16.30 37.95
N LEU A 662 -3.97 -15.13 38.46
CA LEU A 662 -2.62 -14.57 38.54
C LEU A 662 -2.34 -14.06 39.94
N GLU A 663 -1.06 -14.00 40.32
CA GLU A 663 -0.59 -13.32 41.52
C GLU A 663 0.63 -12.46 41.19
N ARG A 664 0.90 -11.43 42.02
CA ARG A 664 2.16 -10.70 41.95
C ARG A 664 3.23 -11.49 42.70
N ASP A 665 4.46 -11.55 42.15
CA ASP A 665 5.56 -12.20 42.84
C ASP A 665 5.86 -11.50 44.17
N LYS A 666 6.13 -12.29 45.22
CA LYS A 666 6.36 -11.80 46.58
C LYS A 666 7.67 -10.98 46.72
N ASN A 667 8.65 -11.29 45.87
CA ASN A 667 9.99 -10.70 45.94
C ASN A 667 10.14 -9.51 44.95
N ASP A 668 9.44 -9.57 43.78
CA ASP A 668 9.44 -8.50 42.78
C ASP A 668 8.02 -8.20 42.29
N ARG A 669 7.47 -7.09 42.72
CA ARG A 669 6.11 -6.64 42.34
C ARG A 669 5.91 -6.36 40.84
N LYS A 670 6.96 -6.32 40.05
CA LYS A 670 6.90 -6.16 38.61
C LYS A 670 6.62 -7.47 37.90
N LEU A 671 6.84 -8.59 38.59
CA LEU A 671 6.61 -9.95 38.05
C LEU A 671 5.23 -10.46 38.42
N TYR A 672 4.61 -11.16 37.51
CA TYR A 672 3.34 -11.85 37.67
C TYR A 672 3.55 -13.35 37.50
N ARG A 673 2.85 -14.14 38.31
CA ARG A 673 2.88 -15.62 38.30
C ARG A 673 1.52 -16.16 37.96
N TYR A 674 1.47 -17.24 37.18
CA TYR A 674 0.26 -17.98 36.89
C TYR A 674 -0.07 -18.95 38.02
N LEU A 675 -1.31 -18.93 38.54
CA LEU A 675 -1.76 -19.72 39.68
C LEU A 675 -2.54 -20.97 39.26
N ALA A 676 -3.34 -20.94 38.19
CA ALA A 676 -4.24 -22.04 37.79
C ALA A 676 -3.58 -23.09 36.90
#